data_df0b302708ce33e3e4666e9281ebe57c
#
_entry.id   df0b302708ce33e3e4666e9281ebe57c
#
_cell.length_a   1.000
_cell.length_b   1.000
_cell.length_c   1.000
_cell.angle_alpha   90.00
_cell.angle_beta   90.00
_cell.angle_gamma   90.00
#
_symmetry.space_group_name_H-M   'P 1'
#
loop_
_entity.id
_entity.type
_entity.pdbx_description
1 polymer ?
#
loop_
_entity_poly.entity_id
_entity_poly.type
_entity_poly.pdbx_seq_one_letter_code
_entity_poly.pdbx_strand_id
1 'polypeptide(L)'
;MKNYLKTNIYGDSASTQRLPVKYGYGMVVSVLSMLGVAQVACAQSSYQSNYNDTSVSYFNEAATAADRGDIGALYNYEQMMSGGLFAMYPEYWRLNDSLEMQNSATVARFARQYGGSVMAEKLAADFAEVKAKAGDYASVRQVANLVVNADESEECALALGYNQGGDSIRSITAKEKVWLTTKKQPALCNQLATELNSNPIITNQDRLERLKRMLRTGSTGDIIALSVRLGVPIEYSALSEIQRNPNNFLNRFKQEPYSQLNQYLYLYAIGRMADKSYRDAALQVDYDIRQDNQRSQHLLSDDTRQYAYRILGVKRMNYNTDDGFNEEAIEWFRKSLGQSFNFEEAEDYAQAAIRFSQWADLINAISSMSNTTQREPIWQYWLARAYEQVGDANQKNIAKQIYQTLARSDDYYGLLSRDKIGQRYHVSQSGGNQMPAVTDYDRQRVNQDPHFARAFALYNADASRTYANREWNWAVKQARDNRDYALITAAAKQAYDIGWLDRAIYAIESTDGLKSLALSHPMPYQSSVVRYSQSVGIDPAWAYGIMRQESRFVTSARSGVGASGLMQIMPATARYIARNLGEPYSSSRANHGDTNIRYGTWYMSDILAKLNYQPVLATAGYNAGPNKAKRWQPTYGQMMADQYVETIAYPETRNYVKHVMENATIYSSLLGNAMPISQRMGVIPSGF
;
A
#
# COMPACT_ATOMS: atom_id res chain seq x y z
N MET A 1 -4.60 18.51 -20.22
CA MET A 1 -5.66 18.60 -19.20
C MET A 1 -6.60 17.39 -19.08
N LYS A 2 -6.97 16.69 -20.14
CA LYS A 2 -7.89 15.52 -20.04
C LYS A 2 -7.40 14.30 -19.26
N ASN A 3 -6.15 14.22 -18.82
CA ASN A 3 -5.56 13.05 -18.16
C ASN A 3 -5.32 13.18 -16.64
N TYR A 4 -5.58 14.35 -16.04
CA TYR A 4 -5.27 14.59 -14.62
C TYR A 4 -6.40 14.32 -13.62
N LEU A 5 -7.61 14.06 -14.12
CA LEU A 5 -8.77 13.77 -13.26
C LEU A 5 -9.05 12.27 -13.05
N LYS A 6 -8.17 11.38 -13.51
CA LYS A 6 -8.40 9.92 -13.45
C LYS A 6 -7.58 9.16 -12.42
N THR A 7 -6.80 9.81 -11.60
CA THR A 7 -6.00 9.11 -10.59
C THR A 7 -6.38 9.54 -9.18
N ASN A 8 -6.69 8.53 -8.39
CA ASN A 8 -6.71 8.50 -6.92
C ASN A 8 -8.02 8.83 -6.22
N ILE A 9 -9.03 7.97 -6.44
CA ILE A 9 -9.96 7.63 -5.35
C ILE A 9 -9.44 6.42 -4.54
N TYR A 10 -8.51 5.65 -5.09
CA TYR A 10 -7.84 4.51 -4.47
C TYR A 10 -6.33 4.58 -4.72
N GLY A 11 -5.66 5.45 -4.06
CA GLY A 11 -4.24 5.61 -4.25
C GLY A 11 -3.49 6.10 -3.04
N ASP A 12 -3.94 5.70 -1.84
CA ASP A 12 -3.10 5.77 -0.66
C ASP A 12 -3.14 4.44 0.08
N SER A 13 -2.47 3.43 -0.48
CA SER A 13 -1.78 2.49 0.37
C SER A 13 -0.64 3.28 0.99
N ALA A 14 -0.94 4.02 2.06
CA ALA A 14 0.09 4.55 2.92
C ALA A 14 0.95 3.38 3.36
N SER A 15 2.12 3.23 2.75
CA SER A 15 3.22 2.54 3.36
C SER A 15 3.56 3.34 4.61
N THR A 16 2.98 2.95 5.73
CA THR A 16 3.31 3.50 7.04
C THR A 16 4.76 3.15 7.33
N GLN A 17 5.68 4.03 6.93
CA GLN A 17 7.02 4.06 7.50
C GLN A 17 6.89 4.54 8.94
N ARG A 18 6.84 3.60 9.88
CA ARG A 18 6.92 3.89 11.31
C ARG A 18 8.36 4.21 11.66
N LEU A 19 8.62 5.42 12.12
CA LEU A 19 9.85 5.77 12.84
C LEU A 19 9.83 5.16 14.24
N PRO A 20 11.00 4.83 14.84
CA PRO A 20 11.07 4.08 16.11
C PRO A 20 10.63 4.93 17.30
N VAL A 21 9.74 4.37 18.13
CA VAL A 21 9.26 4.95 19.40
C VAL A 21 10.29 4.67 20.50
N LYS A 22 10.69 5.73 21.23
CA LYS A 22 11.41 5.62 22.50
C LYS A 22 10.41 5.47 23.65
N TYR A 23 10.62 4.46 24.47
CA TYR A 23 9.77 4.13 25.63
C TYR A 23 9.97 5.08 26.83
N GLY A 24 8.86 5.45 27.49
CA GLY A 24 8.83 6.00 28.84
C GLY A 24 7.65 5.44 29.63
N TYR A 25 7.92 4.94 30.84
CA TYR A 25 6.96 4.30 31.74
C TYR A 25 6.16 5.33 32.55
N GLY A 26 4.87 5.05 32.81
CA GLY A 26 4.05 5.80 33.78
C GLY A 26 2.72 5.11 34.12
N MET A 27 2.42 5.06 35.39
CA MET A 27 1.47 4.23 36.16
C MET A 27 -0.03 4.38 35.88
N VAL A 28 -0.75 3.33 36.25
CA VAL A 28 -2.19 3.03 36.20
C VAL A 28 -2.99 3.83 37.25
N VAL A 29 -4.17 4.31 36.87
CA VAL A 29 -5.34 4.46 37.76
C VAL A 29 -6.61 4.11 36.97
N SER A 30 -7.38 3.16 37.50
CA SER A 30 -8.65 2.67 36.98
C SER A 30 -9.85 3.50 37.47
N VAL A 31 -10.75 3.87 36.56
CA VAL A 31 -12.14 4.23 36.92
C VAL A 31 -13.11 3.61 35.93
N LEU A 32 -14.02 2.80 36.43
CA LEU A 32 -15.18 2.27 35.72
C LEU A 32 -16.21 3.40 35.49
N SER A 33 -16.74 3.51 34.28
CA SER A 33 -18.03 4.14 34.04
C SER A 33 -18.81 3.40 32.95
N MET A 34 -20.05 3.04 33.28
CA MET A 34 -21.02 2.35 32.43
C MET A 34 -21.40 3.22 31.22
N LEU A 35 -21.33 2.65 30.04
CA LEU A 35 -21.82 3.25 28.81
C LEU A 35 -23.22 2.74 28.52
N GLY A 36 -24.19 3.62 28.67
CA GLY A 36 -25.57 3.41 28.20
C GLY A 36 -25.62 3.50 26.68
N VAL A 37 -26.32 2.53 26.07
CA VAL A 37 -26.61 2.49 24.64
C VAL A 37 -27.64 3.57 24.33
N ALA A 38 -27.18 4.70 23.77
CA ALA A 38 -28.08 5.71 23.20
C ALA A 38 -28.33 5.44 21.73
N GLN A 39 -29.58 5.22 21.36
CA GLN A 39 -30.04 5.25 19.98
C GLN A 39 -29.79 6.65 19.40
N VAL A 40 -28.93 6.72 18.37
CA VAL A 40 -28.73 7.96 17.61
C VAL A 40 -29.92 8.13 16.65
N ALA A 41 -30.94 8.83 17.09
CA ALA A 41 -31.86 9.50 16.19
C ALA A 41 -31.08 10.58 15.44
N CYS A 42 -31.21 10.67 14.12
CA CYS A 42 -30.66 11.76 13.31
C CYS A 42 -31.23 13.10 13.81
N ALA A 43 -30.51 13.73 14.72
CA ALA A 43 -30.68 15.15 14.99
C ALA A 43 -29.77 15.88 13.98
N GLN A 44 -30.35 16.40 12.91
CA GLN A 44 -29.76 17.50 12.15
C GLN A 44 -29.63 18.69 13.10
N SER A 45 -28.55 18.76 13.87
CA SER A 45 -28.17 20.01 14.52
C SER A 45 -27.70 20.95 13.43
N SER A 46 -28.36 22.07 13.29
CA SER A 46 -28.00 23.17 12.42
C SER A 46 -26.62 23.75 12.83
N TYR A 47 -25.56 23.10 12.39
CA TYR A 47 -24.24 23.74 12.29
C TYR A 47 -24.27 24.65 11.07
N GLN A 48 -24.76 25.89 11.26
CA GLN A 48 -24.50 26.97 10.30
C GLN A 48 -23.01 27.26 10.35
N SER A 49 -22.28 26.83 9.29
CA SER A 49 -20.97 27.36 9.00
C SER A 49 -21.10 28.88 8.80
N ASN A 50 -20.35 29.68 9.53
CA ASN A 50 -20.27 31.13 9.36
C ASN A 50 -19.58 31.54 8.03
N TYR A 51 -19.45 30.63 7.07
CA TYR A 51 -18.89 30.89 5.76
C TYR A 51 -20.01 31.15 4.76
N ASN A 52 -19.97 32.35 4.17
CA ASN A 52 -20.93 32.77 3.15
C ASN A 52 -20.97 31.77 2.00
N ASP A 53 -22.14 31.30 1.65
CA ASP A 53 -22.48 30.45 0.49
C ASP A 53 -21.83 30.96 -0.81
N THR A 54 -21.64 32.28 -0.92
CA THR A 54 -20.97 32.97 -2.03
C THR A 54 -19.51 32.58 -2.23
N SER A 55 -18.74 32.28 -1.18
CA SER A 55 -17.31 31.93 -1.31
C SER A 55 -17.09 30.57 -1.95
N VAL A 56 -17.96 29.59 -1.67
CA VAL A 56 -17.92 28.28 -2.32
C VAL A 56 -18.48 28.34 -3.74
N SER A 57 -19.46 29.21 -4.02
CA SER A 57 -19.93 29.44 -5.39
C SER A 57 -18.79 29.95 -6.28
N TYR A 58 -18.08 30.98 -5.85
CA TYR A 58 -16.91 31.48 -6.59
C TYR A 58 -15.81 30.46 -6.74
N PHE A 59 -15.57 29.62 -5.72
CA PHE A 59 -14.64 28.50 -5.84
C PHE A 59 -15.04 27.52 -6.95
N ASN A 60 -16.32 27.11 -7.01
CA ASN A 60 -16.81 26.19 -8.03
C ASN A 60 -16.76 26.78 -9.44
N GLU A 61 -17.08 28.06 -9.57
CA GLU A 61 -16.99 28.76 -10.86
C GLU A 61 -15.54 28.90 -11.32
N ALA A 62 -14.61 29.27 -10.43
CA ALA A 62 -13.18 29.34 -10.71
C ALA A 62 -12.60 27.97 -11.05
N ALA A 63 -13.02 26.90 -10.36
CA ALA A 63 -12.63 25.52 -10.68
C ALA A 63 -13.11 25.12 -12.09
N THR A 64 -14.33 25.52 -12.45
CA THR A 64 -14.88 25.31 -13.80
C THR A 64 -14.09 26.09 -14.86
N ALA A 65 -13.67 27.33 -14.57
CA ALA A 65 -12.81 28.11 -15.44
C ALA A 65 -11.44 27.44 -15.63
N ALA A 66 -10.86 26.91 -14.55
CA ALA A 66 -9.62 26.16 -14.59
C ALA A 66 -9.71 24.91 -15.48
N ASP A 67 -10.79 24.13 -15.35
CA ASP A 67 -11.03 22.93 -16.18
C ASP A 67 -11.15 23.25 -17.68
N ARG A 68 -11.57 24.46 -18.01
CA ARG A 68 -11.69 24.98 -19.39
C ARG A 68 -10.40 25.63 -19.89
N GLY A 69 -9.41 25.88 -19.04
CA GLY A 69 -8.21 26.65 -19.36
C GLY A 69 -8.50 28.15 -19.60
N ASP A 70 -9.56 28.67 -18.97
CA ASP A 70 -9.94 30.10 -19.10
C ASP A 70 -9.10 30.96 -18.12
N ILE A 71 -7.90 31.30 -18.57
CA ILE A 71 -6.95 32.12 -17.82
C ILE A 71 -7.50 33.51 -17.50
N GLY A 72 -8.28 34.08 -18.42
CA GLY A 72 -8.91 35.42 -18.22
C GLY A 72 -9.91 35.40 -17.08
N ALA A 73 -10.77 34.38 -17.02
CA ALA A 73 -11.69 34.19 -15.90
C ALA A 73 -10.96 33.97 -14.60
N LEU A 74 -9.88 33.17 -14.60
CA LEU A 74 -9.09 32.93 -13.38
C LEU A 74 -8.50 34.22 -12.80
N TYR A 75 -7.99 35.16 -13.63
CA TYR A 75 -7.55 36.47 -13.15
C TYR A 75 -8.68 37.27 -12.50
N ASN A 76 -9.89 37.21 -13.01
CA ASN A 76 -11.02 37.88 -12.39
C ASN A 76 -11.35 37.27 -11.03
N TYR A 77 -11.33 35.92 -10.93
CA TYR A 77 -11.58 35.26 -9.66
C TYR A 77 -10.45 35.49 -8.64
N GLU A 78 -9.19 35.67 -9.04
CA GLU A 78 -8.11 36.10 -8.15
C GLU A 78 -8.46 37.41 -7.43
N GLN A 79 -9.02 38.37 -8.17
CA GLN A 79 -9.43 39.67 -7.59
C GLN A 79 -10.67 39.51 -6.71
N MET A 80 -11.71 38.83 -7.21
CA MET A 80 -12.97 38.64 -6.48
C MET A 80 -12.82 37.87 -5.18
N MET A 81 -11.92 36.90 -5.15
CA MET A 81 -11.69 36.02 -4.01
C MET A 81 -10.54 36.47 -3.11
N SER A 82 -9.91 37.63 -3.43
CA SER A 82 -8.77 38.16 -2.67
C SER A 82 -9.09 38.32 -1.19
N GLY A 83 -8.20 37.84 -0.32
CA GLY A 83 -8.37 37.84 1.14
C GLY A 83 -9.41 36.85 1.67
N GLY A 84 -10.12 36.15 0.81
CA GLY A 84 -11.11 35.14 1.18
C GLY A 84 -10.51 33.76 1.48
N LEU A 85 -11.35 32.86 1.98
CA LEU A 85 -10.97 31.51 2.42
C LEU A 85 -10.28 30.69 1.32
N PHE A 86 -10.66 30.90 0.06
CA PHE A 86 -10.17 30.15 -1.12
C PHE A 86 -9.30 31.00 -2.06
N ALA A 87 -8.77 32.13 -1.61
CA ALA A 87 -8.03 33.10 -2.43
C ALA A 87 -6.87 32.50 -3.24
N MET A 88 -6.21 31.45 -2.71
CA MET A 88 -5.06 30.82 -3.37
C MET A 88 -5.43 29.96 -4.58
N TYR A 89 -6.67 29.50 -4.72
CA TYR A 89 -7.03 28.51 -5.73
C TYR A 89 -6.99 29.05 -7.17
N PRO A 90 -7.58 30.22 -7.49
CA PRO A 90 -7.54 30.73 -8.87
C PRO A 90 -6.11 31.00 -9.33
N GLU A 91 -5.26 31.56 -8.50
CA GLU A 91 -3.84 31.80 -8.81
C GLU A 91 -3.08 30.49 -8.97
N TYR A 92 -3.31 29.50 -8.10
CA TYR A 92 -2.71 28.17 -8.25
C TYR A 92 -3.07 27.55 -9.60
N TRP A 93 -4.34 27.51 -9.97
CA TRP A 93 -4.77 26.92 -11.24
C TRP A 93 -4.17 27.63 -12.44
N ARG A 94 -4.11 28.96 -12.42
CA ARG A 94 -3.50 29.75 -13.50
C ARG A 94 -2.00 29.49 -13.63
N LEU A 95 -1.27 29.44 -12.51
CA LEU A 95 0.17 29.16 -12.54
C LEU A 95 0.44 27.71 -12.98
N ASN A 96 -0.39 26.79 -12.55
CA ASN A 96 -0.26 25.37 -12.89
C ASN A 96 -0.56 25.08 -14.37
N ASP A 97 -1.43 25.85 -15.00
CA ASP A 97 -1.74 25.69 -16.44
C ASP A 97 -0.53 25.95 -17.35
N SER A 98 0.39 26.78 -16.91
CA SER A 98 1.63 27.12 -17.65
C SER A 98 2.89 26.90 -16.80
N LEU A 99 2.91 25.82 -16.04
CA LEU A 99 3.94 25.59 -15.01
C LEU A 99 5.36 25.45 -15.60
N GLU A 100 5.48 24.91 -16.82
CA GLU A 100 6.76 24.79 -17.53
C GLU A 100 7.42 26.16 -17.78
N MET A 101 6.61 27.20 -18.00
CA MET A 101 7.08 28.57 -18.24
C MET A 101 7.36 29.34 -16.94
N GLN A 102 6.95 28.84 -15.79
CA GLN A 102 7.18 29.49 -14.51
C GLN A 102 8.62 29.35 -14.06
N ASN A 103 9.04 30.28 -13.22
CA ASN A 103 10.35 30.24 -12.54
C ASN A 103 10.17 30.03 -11.03
N SER A 104 11.25 29.65 -10.36
CA SER A 104 11.27 29.40 -8.92
C SER A 104 10.90 30.63 -8.08
N ALA A 105 11.18 31.85 -8.56
CA ALA A 105 10.81 33.08 -7.86
C ALA A 105 9.28 33.26 -7.81
N THR A 106 8.55 32.92 -8.88
CA THR A 106 7.09 32.92 -8.91
C THR A 106 6.51 31.92 -7.90
N VAL A 107 7.04 30.69 -7.86
CA VAL A 107 6.62 29.66 -6.89
C VAL A 107 6.92 30.10 -5.45
N ALA A 108 8.12 30.66 -5.22
CA ALA A 108 8.48 31.16 -3.90
C ALA A 108 7.64 32.36 -3.45
N ARG A 109 7.23 33.24 -4.39
CA ARG A 109 6.29 34.33 -4.09
C ARG A 109 4.93 33.77 -3.68
N PHE A 110 4.37 32.82 -4.45
CA PHE A 110 3.11 32.16 -4.13
C PHE A 110 3.18 31.50 -2.74
N ALA A 111 4.27 30.78 -2.45
CA ALA A 111 4.49 30.14 -1.17
C ALA A 111 4.63 31.14 -0.02
N ARG A 112 5.21 32.33 -0.25
CA ARG A 112 5.23 33.38 0.79
C ARG A 112 3.85 34.00 1.06
N GLN A 113 3.05 34.15 0.01
CA GLN A 113 1.71 34.73 0.09
C GLN A 113 0.72 33.77 0.78
N TYR A 114 0.80 32.49 0.44
CA TYR A 114 -0.12 31.44 0.90
C TYR A 114 0.59 30.35 1.72
N GLY A 115 1.66 30.71 2.42
CA GLY A 115 2.48 29.80 3.18
C GLY A 115 1.68 28.98 4.19
N GLY A 116 2.08 27.72 4.36
CA GLY A 116 1.35 26.74 5.18
C GLY A 116 0.12 26.14 4.49
N SER A 117 -0.31 26.64 3.31
CA SER A 117 -1.43 26.05 2.58
C SER A 117 -0.98 24.82 1.77
N VAL A 118 -1.88 23.86 1.61
CA VAL A 118 -1.65 22.69 0.77
C VAL A 118 -1.38 23.06 -0.69
N MET A 119 -1.94 24.19 -1.16
CA MET A 119 -1.74 24.62 -2.54
C MET A 119 -0.36 25.25 -2.77
N ALA A 120 0.24 25.87 -1.74
CA ALA A 120 1.61 26.36 -1.82
C ALA A 120 2.62 25.21 -1.94
N GLU A 121 2.44 24.17 -1.15
CA GLU A 121 3.24 22.96 -1.23
C GLU A 121 3.02 22.23 -2.56
N LYS A 122 1.76 22.06 -2.97
CA LYS A 122 1.42 21.39 -4.23
C LYS A 122 2.02 22.09 -5.47
N LEU A 123 1.98 23.43 -5.53
CA LEU A 123 2.60 24.18 -6.62
C LEU A 123 4.13 23.95 -6.67
N ALA A 124 4.78 23.91 -5.50
CA ALA A 124 6.21 23.66 -5.41
C ALA A 124 6.57 22.22 -5.85
N ALA A 125 5.77 21.24 -5.45
CA ALA A 125 5.93 19.84 -5.81
C ALA A 125 5.74 19.62 -7.32
N ASP A 126 4.64 20.11 -7.89
CA ASP A 126 4.35 20.03 -9.33
C ASP A 126 5.44 20.74 -10.16
N PHE A 127 5.91 21.92 -9.70
CA PHE A 127 7.02 22.63 -10.33
C PHE A 127 8.32 21.82 -10.30
N ALA A 128 8.65 21.21 -9.16
CA ALA A 128 9.84 20.38 -9.01
C ALA A 128 9.81 19.19 -9.99
N GLU A 129 8.65 18.53 -10.16
CA GLU A 129 8.49 17.46 -11.15
C GLU A 129 8.70 17.94 -12.59
N VAL A 130 8.06 19.05 -12.97
CA VAL A 130 8.16 19.62 -14.33
C VAL A 130 9.61 19.99 -14.64
N LYS A 131 10.29 20.65 -13.70
CA LYS A 131 11.69 21.06 -13.88
C LYS A 131 12.65 19.86 -13.86
N ALA A 132 12.41 18.84 -13.03
CA ALA A 132 13.19 17.61 -13.05
C ALA A 132 13.06 16.87 -14.40
N LYS A 133 11.86 16.77 -14.97
CA LYS A 133 11.64 16.19 -16.31
C LYS A 133 12.38 16.94 -17.41
N ALA A 134 12.51 18.25 -17.26
CA ALA A 134 13.25 19.12 -18.19
C ALA A 134 14.80 19.13 -17.92
N GLY A 135 15.27 18.48 -16.86
CA GLY A 135 16.68 18.51 -16.47
C GLY A 135 17.14 19.81 -15.78
N ASP A 136 16.22 20.70 -15.42
CA ASP A 136 16.49 21.95 -14.71
C ASP A 136 16.57 21.69 -13.20
N TYR A 137 17.61 21.00 -12.78
CA TYR A 137 17.80 20.61 -11.37
C TYR A 137 18.16 21.80 -10.46
N ALA A 138 18.63 22.91 -11.03
CA ALA A 138 18.87 24.13 -10.26
C ALA A 138 17.54 24.70 -9.73
N SER A 139 16.54 24.78 -10.58
CA SER A 139 15.19 25.22 -10.19
C SER A 139 14.54 24.26 -9.19
N VAL A 140 14.74 22.95 -9.32
CA VAL A 140 14.26 21.96 -8.34
C VAL A 140 14.82 22.26 -6.95
N ARG A 141 16.13 22.47 -6.82
CA ARG A 141 16.76 22.78 -5.53
C ARG A 141 16.25 24.06 -4.88
N GLN A 142 15.87 25.06 -5.69
CA GLN A 142 15.36 26.34 -5.18
C GLN A 142 13.98 26.23 -4.51
N VAL A 143 13.17 25.23 -4.87
CA VAL A 143 11.85 25.03 -4.30
C VAL A 143 11.76 23.83 -3.36
N ALA A 144 12.83 23.06 -3.25
CA ALA A 144 12.80 21.76 -2.56
C ALA A 144 12.42 21.86 -1.06
N ASN A 145 12.75 22.97 -0.40
CA ASN A 145 12.36 23.21 1.00
C ASN A 145 10.89 23.56 1.20
N LEU A 146 10.17 23.82 0.11
CA LEU A 146 8.72 24.10 0.14
C LEU A 146 7.90 22.82 0.03
N VAL A 147 8.52 21.70 -0.40
CA VAL A 147 7.87 20.39 -0.54
C VAL A 147 8.13 19.58 0.73
N VAL A 148 7.10 19.37 1.53
CA VAL A 148 7.18 18.69 2.83
C VAL A 148 6.39 17.38 2.88
N ASN A 149 5.61 17.08 1.84
CA ASN A 149 4.79 15.87 1.75
C ASN A 149 4.84 15.30 0.32
N ALA A 150 6.06 15.04 -0.15
CA ALA A 150 6.29 14.52 -1.48
C ALA A 150 5.73 13.09 -1.64
N ASP A 151 5.10 12.82 -2.77
CA ASP A 151 4.82 11.46 -3.22
C ASP A 151 6.08 10.80 -3.82
N GLU A 152 5.96 9.55 -4.27
CA GLU A 152 7.11 8.80 -4.81
C GLU A 152 7.77 9.49 -6.02
N SER A 153 6.97 10.07 -6.92
CA SER A 153 7.46 10.77 -8.11
C SER A 153 8.13 12.09 -7.74
N GLU A 154 7.52 12.83 -6.81
CA GLU A 154 8.01 14.09 -6.27
C GLU A 154 9.30 13.85 -5.46
N GLU A 155 9.38 12.79 -4.63
CA GLU A 155 10.63 12.37 -3.96
C GLU A 155 11.76 12.13 -4.95
N CYS A 156 11.49 11.45 -6.08
CA CYS A 156 12.48 11.22 -7.13
C CYS A 156 12.87 12.51 -7.84
N ALA A 157 11.94 13.44 -8.08
CA ALA A 157 12.24 14.77 -8.64
C ALA A 157 13.21 15.55 -7.73
N LEU A 158 12.93 15.59 -6.43
CA LEU A 158 13.78 16.23 -5.44
C LEU A 158 15.18 15.56 -5.38
N ALA A 159 15.22 14.22 -5.39
CA ALA A 159 16.47 13.47 -5.37
C ALA A 159 17.32 13.75 -6.61
N LEU A 160 16.73 13.88 -7.81
CA LEU A 160 17.42 14.31 -9.03
C LEU A 160 18.06 15.69 -8.85
N GLY A 161 17.34 16.64 -8.25
CA GLY A 161 17.86 17.97 -7.94
C GLY A 161 19.12 17.92 -7.06
N TYR A 162 19.12 17.08 -6.05
CA TYR A 162 20.22 16.94 -5.10
C TYR A 162 21.34 16.01 -5.56
N ASN A 163 21.06 15.02 -6.42
CA ASN A 163 22.09 14.11 -6.95
C ASN A 163 23.22 14.86 -7.65
N GLN A 164 22.89 15.90 -8.41
CA GLN A 164 23.88 16.76 -9.05
C GLN A 164 24.46 17.85 -8.12
N GLY A 165 23.76 18.18 -7.04
CA GLY A 165 24.22 19.14 -6.04
C GLY A 165 25.15 18.58 -4.96
N GLY A 166 25.45 17.27 -4.97
CA GLY A 166 26.41 16.63 -4.04
C GLY A 166 25.81 16.28 -2.67
N ASP A 167 24.49 16.26 -2.50
CA ASP A 167 23.85 15.79 -1.24
C ASP A 167 23.89 14.26 -1.16
N SER A 168 24.82 13.74 -0.34
CA SER A 168 25.05 12.31 -0.17
C SER A 168 23.90 11.59 0.56
N ILE A 169 23.18 12.27 1.47
CA ILE A 169 22.14 11.63 2.31
C ILE A 169 20.94 11.22 1.46
N ARG A 170 20.42 12.13 0.61
CA ARG A 170 19.31 11.83 -0.28
C ARG A 170 19.67 10.80 -1.34
N SER A 171 20.91 10.82 -1.82
CA SER A 171 21.44 9.81 -2.75
C SER A 171 21.50 8.41 -2.11
N ILE A 172 21.85 8.29 -0.82
CA ILE A 172 21.83 7.01 -0.09
C ILE A 172 20.40 6.45 0.00
N THR A 173 19.43 7.28 0.38
CA THR A 173 18.03 6.86 0.43
C THR A 173 17.50 6.42 -0.93
N ALA A 174 17.83 7.16 -2.00
CA ALA A 174 17.50 6.81 -3.37
C ALA A 174 18.14 5.49 -3.83
N LYS A 175 19.36 5.18 -3.39
CA LYS A 175 20.00 3.90 -3.65
C LYS A 175 19.17 2.73 -3.12
N GLU A 176 18.70 2.80 -1.89
CA GLU A 176 17.93 1.72 -1.29
C GLU A 176 16.55 1.54 -1.93
N LYS A 177 15.83 2.63 -2.15
CA LYS A 177 14.44 2.60 -2.63
C LYS A 177 14.31 2.45 -4.14
N VAL A 178 15.22 3.06 -4.91
CA VAL A 178 15.08 3.21 -6.37
C VAL A 178 16.09 2.35 -7.13
N TRP A 179 17.34 2.28 -6.68
CA TRP A 179 18.40 1.60 -7.40
C TRP A 179 18.22 0.07 -7.43
N LEU A 180 17.82 -0.53 -6.31
CA LEU A 180 17.77 -1.97 -6.15
C LEU A 180 16.41 -2.60 -6.43
N THR A 181 15.34 -1.81 -6.58
CA THR A 181 14.01 -2.35 -6.89
C THR A 181 13.90 -2.87 -8.32
N THR A 182 13.07 -3.88 -8.51
CA THR A 182 12.67 -4.39 -9.84
C THR A 182 11.19 -4.10 -10.13
N LYS A 183 10.48 -3.46 -9.21
CA LYS A 183 9.08 -3.06 -9.38
C LYS A 183 8.99 -1.90 -10.39
N LYS A 184 7.83 -1.78 -11.02
CA LYS A 184 7.54 -0.63 -11.89
C LYS A 184 7.55 0.65 -11.07
N GLN A 185 8.30 1.64 -11.52
CA GLN A 185 8.47 2.93 -10.87
C GLN A 185 7.93 4.07 -11.72
N PRO A 186 7.65 5.25 -11.12
CA PRO A 186 7.42 6.49 -11.84
C PRO A 186 8.58 6.84 -12.79
N ALA A 187 8.27 7.61 -13.83
CA ALA A 187 9.27 7.97 -14.85
C ALA A 187 10.48 8.70 -14.27
N LEU A 188 10.27 9.61 -13.31
CA LEU A 188 11.35 10.34 -12.64
C LEU A 188 12.23 9.45 -11.78
N CYS A 189 11.67 8.40 -11.17
CA CYS A 189 12.47 7.41 -10.43
C CYS A 189 13.33 6.56 -11.37
N ASN A 190 12.83 6.21 -12.57
CA ASN A 190 13.64 5.55 -13.59
C ASN A 190 14.76 6.47 -14.10
N GLN A 191 14.49 7.77 -14.28
CA GLN A 191 15.51 8.77 -14.64
C GLN A 191 16.57 8.88 -13.54
N LEU A 192 16.15 8.96 -12.27
CA LEU A 192 17.05 8.96 -11.12
C LEU A 192 17.94 7.71 -11.09
N ALA A 193 17.36 6.52 -11.31
CA ALA A 193 18.15 5.29 -11.40
C ALA A 193 19.21 5.34 -12.51
N THR A 194 18.87 5.92 -13.65
CA THR A 194 19.83 6.10 -14.76
C THR A 194 20.98 7.04 -14.37
N GLU A 195 20.69 8.16 -13.74
CA GLU A 195 21.70 9.12 -13.32
C GLU A 195 22.57 8.60 -12.16
N LEU A 196 21.98 7.86 -11.22
CA LEU A 196 22.72 7.22 -10.13
C LEU A 196 23.82 6.27 -10.63
N ASN A 197 23.68 5.68 -11.81
CA ASN A 197 24.72 4.83 -12.39
C ASN A 197 26.08 5.54 -12.53
N SER A 198 26.07 6.85 -12.66
CA SER A 198 27.28 7.68 -12.74
C SER A 198 27.71 8.29 -11.40
N ASN A 199 26.90 8.15 -10.36
CA ASN A 199 27.17 8.75 -9.06
C ASN A 199 28.27 7.97 -8.31
N PRO A 200 29.29 8.65 -7.72
CA PRO A 200 30.37 8.00 -6.96
C PRO A 200 29.91 7.19 -5.75
N ILE A 201 28.73 7.49 -5.19
CA ILE A 201 28.16 6.76 -4.06
C ILE A 201 27.76 5.33 -4.43
N ILE A 202 27.52 5.06 -5.73
CA ILE A 202 27.22 3.73 -6.25
C ILE A 202 28.53 3.03 -6.54
N THR A 203 28.84 2.03 -5.74
CA THR A 203 30.05 1.21 -5.90
C THR A 203 29.93 0.24 -7.08
N ASN A 204 31.04 -0.37 -7.49
CA ASN A 204 30.98 -1.44 -8.50
C ASN A 204 30.21 -2.67 -7.98
N GLN A 205 30.24 -2.94 -6.69
CA GLN A 205 29.42 -4.00 -6.08
C GLN A 205 27.93 -3.69 -6.23
N ASP A 206 27.51 -2.45 -5.98
CA ASP A 206 26.11 -2.04 -6.17
C ASP A 206 25.68 -2.16 -7.64
N ARG A 207 26.59 -1.79 -8.58
CA ARG A 207 26.33 -1.94 -10.02
C ARG A 207 26.19 -3.41 -10.42
N LEU A 208 27.03 -4.28 -9.87
CA LEU A 208 26.96 -5.71 -10.13
C LEU A 208 25.65 -6.32 -9.62
N GLU A 209 25.23 -5.95 -8.41
CA GLU A 209 23.95 -6.41 -7.85
C GLU A 209 22.77 -5.95 -8.70
N ARG A 210 22.74 -4.67 -9.11
CA ARG A 210 21.71 -4.19 -10.03
C ARG A 210 21.79 -4.90 -11.38
N LEU A 211 22.97 -5.08 -11.95
CA LEU A 211 23.14 -5.78 -13.23
C LEU A 211 22.53 -7.18 -13.17
N LYS A 212 22.81 -7.96 -12.15
CA LYS A 212 22.23 -9.30 -11.95
C LYS A 212 20.70 -9.26 -11.99
N ARG A 213 20.10 -8.28 -11.32
CA ARG A 213 18.62 -8.10 -11.32
C ARG A 213 18.09 -7.70 -12.69
N MET A 214 18.79 -6.81 -13.40
CA MET A 214 18.40 -6.40 -14.76
C MET A 214 18.55 -7.55 -15.76
N LEU A 215 19.59 -8.39 -15.64
CA LEU A 215 19.73 -9.63 -16.42
C LEU A 215 18.52 -10.56 -16.21
N ARG A 216 18.05 -10.69 -14.98
CA ARG A 216 16.84 -11.47 -14.65
C ARG A 216 15.56 -10.85 -15.24
N THR A 217 15.36 -9.55 -15.12
CA THR A 217 14.14 -8.85 -15.59
C THR A 217 14.14 -8.61 -17.09
N GLY A 218 15.30 -8.46 -17.72
CA GLY A 218 15.44 -8.25 -19.15
C GLY A 218 15.48 -6.78 -19.59
N SER A 219 15.75 -5.84 -18.69
CA SER A 219 15.91 -4.40 -19.00
C SER A 219 17.18 -4.14 -19.81
N THR A 220 17.08 -4.22 -21.14
CA THR A 220 18.25 -4.13 -22.04
C THR A 220 19.04 -2.82 -21.90
N GLY A 221 18.35 -1.68 -21.74
CA GLY A 221 19.00 -0.38 -21.56
C GLY A 221 19.84 -0.32 -20.29
N ASP A 222 19.28 -0.77 -19.16
CA ASP A 222 19.99 -0.85 -17.88
C ASP A 222 21.19 -1.82 -17.96
N ILE A 223 20.99 -2.99 -18.58
CA ILE A 223 22.05 -4.01 -18.75
C ILE A 223 23.24 -3.40 -19.46
N ILE A 224 23.02 -2.75 -20.60
CA ILE A 224 24.08 -2.12 -21.40
C ILE A 224 24.80 -1.03 -20.58
N ALA A 225 24.03 -0.11 -19.99
CA ALA A 225 24.62 1.00 -19.22
C ALA A 225 25.45 0.52 -18.02
N LEU A 226 24.98 -0.50 -17.30
CA LEU A 226 25.68 -1.08 -16.15
C LEU A 226 26.93 -1.86 -16.58
N SER A 227 26.83 -2.67 -17.63
CA SER A 227 27.93 -3.51 -18.13
C SER A 227 29.12 -2.68 -18.61
N VAL A 228 28.86 -1.54 -19.27
CA VAL A 228 29.91 -0.59 -19.67
C VAL A 228 30.64 -0.01 -18.44
N ARG A 229 29.91 0.37 -17.39
CA ARG A 229 30.49 0.91 -16.15
C ARG A 229 31.27 -0.14 -15.36
N LEU A 230 30.95 -1.41 -15.52
CA LEU A 230 31.67 -2.54 -14.92
C LEU A 230 32.90 -2.99 -15.76
N GLY A 231 33.14 -2.39 -16.90
CA GLY A 231 34.27 -2.73 -17.80
C GLY A 231 34.03 -4.04 -18.58
N VAL A 232 32.80 -4.52 -18.66
CA VAL A 232 32.42 -5.75 -19.41
C VAL A 232 31.23 -5.41 -20.31
N PRO A 233 31.44 -4.61 -21.38
CA PRO A 233 30.36 -4.10 -22.20
C PRO A 233 29.57 -5.24 -22.88
N ILE A 234 28.25 -5.16 -22.81
CA ILE A 234 27.31 -6.07 -23.44
C ILE A 234 26.63 -5.34 -24.60
N GLU A 235 26.73 -5.90 -25.79
CA GLU A 235 26.13 -5.33 -26.99
C GLU A 235 24.64 -5.65 -27.09
N TYR A 236 23.84 -4.68 -27.59
CA TYR A 236 22.40 -4.88 -27.84
C TYR A 236 22.10 -6.07 -28.75
N SER A 237 22.96 -6.29 -29.76
CA SER A 237 22.86 -7.44 -30.70
C SER A 237 22.86 -8.78 -29.97
N ALA A 238 23.74 -8.96 -28.99
CA ALA A 238 23.83 -10.20 -28.19
C ALA A 238 22.56 -10.39 -27.34
N LEU A 239 22.07 -9.33 -26.67
CA LEU A 239 20.83 -9.39 -25.89
C LEU A 239 19.62 -9.70 -26.80
N SER A 240 19.54 -9.06 -27.97
CA SER A 240 18.46 -9.27 -28.93
C SER A 240 18.45 -10.68 -29.50
N GLU A 241 19.61 -11.26 -29.79
CA GLU A 241 19.74 -12.66 -30.21
C GLU A 241 19.22 -13.61 -29.14
N ILE A 242 19.68 -13.45 -27.91
CA ILE A 242 19.28 -14.31 -26.78
C ILE A 242 17.79 -14.17 -26.48
N GLN A 243 17.23 -12.96 -26.54
CA GLN A 243 15.81 -12.73 -26.30
C GLN A 243 14.93 -13.48 -27.31
N ARG A 244 15.35 -13.54 -28.56
CA ARG A 244 14.65 -14.31 -29.61
C ARG A 244 14.75 -15.82 -29.39
N ASN A 245 15.96 -16.32 -29.13
CA ASN A 245 16.20 -17.74 -28.93
C ASN A 245 17.34 -18.00 -27.93
N PRO A 246 17.04 -18.11 -26.62
CA PRO A 246 18.05 -18.36 -25.60
C PRO A 246 18.76 -19.72 -25.79
N ASN A 247 18.09 -20.75 -26.35
CA ASN A 247 18.67 -22.08 -26.55
C ASN A 247 19.85 -22.05 -27.53
N ASN A 248 19.80 -21.23 -28.57
CA ASN A 248 20.91 -21.12 -29.51
C ASN A 248 22.19 -20.60 -28.82
N PHE A 249 22.04 -19.61 -27.96
CA PHE A 249 23.17 -19.11 -27.17
C PHE A 249 23.67 -20.16 -26.17
N LEU A 250 22.77 -20.83 -25.41
CA LEU A 250 23.14 -21.83 -24.41
C LEU A 250 23.86 -23.04 -25.04
N ASN A 251 23.49 -23.43 -26.25
CA ASN A 251 24.18 -24.50 -26.98
C ASN A 251 25.60 -24.07 -27.40
N ARG A 252 25.77 -22.83 -27.87
CA ARG A 252 27.09 -22.28 -28.25
C ARG A 252 27.96 -22.00 -27.03
N PHE A 253 27.38 -21.52 -25.94
CA PHE A 253 28.07 -21.21 -24.67
C PHE A 253 28.94 -22.37 -24.16
N LYS A 254 28.53 -23.61 -24.38
CA LYS A 254 29.26 -24.83 -23.96
C LYS A 254 30.63 -24.96 -24.61
N GLN A 255 30.87 -24.25 -25.71
CA GLN A 255 32.13 -24.28 -26.49
C GLN A 255 32.96 -23.02 -26.29
N GLU A 256 32.43 -22.02 -25.61
CA GLU A 256 33.11 -20.76 -25.34
C GLU A 256 34.05 -20.89 -24.13
N PRO A 257 35.19 -20.13 -24.11
CA PRO A 257 36.03 -20.11 -22.94
C PRO A 257 35.33 -19.34 -21.78
N TYR A 258 35.82 -19.56 -20.56
CA TYR A 258 35.40 -18.74 -19.42
C TYR A 258 35.66 -17.27 -19.69
N SER A 259 34.63 -16.43 -19.53
CA SER A 259 34.76 -14.97 -19.53
C SER A 259 33.63 -14.36 -18.70
N GLN A 260 33.88 -13.20 -18.10
CA GLN A 260 32.85 -12.48 -17.31
C GLN A 260 31.65 -12.09 -18.19
N LEU A 261 31.88 -11.76 -19.45
CA LEU A 261 30.82 -11.48 -20.42
C LEU A 261 29.90 -12.69 -20.59
N ASN A 262 30.47 -13.86 -20.78
CA ASN A 262 29.70 -15.09 -20.96
C ASN A 262 28.89 -15.46 -19.71
N GLN A 263 29.37 -15.13 -18.49
CA GLN A 263 28.60 -15.30 -17.25
C GLN A 263 27.33 -14.44 -17.28
N TYR A 264 27.46 -13.18 -17.66
CA TYR A 264 26.31 -12.28 -17.72
C TYR A 264 25.31 -12.68 -18.80
N LEU A 265 25.79 -13.05 -19.98
CA LEU A 265 24.93 -13.53 -21.08
C LEU A 265 24.22 -14.84 -20.73
N TYR A 266 24.90 -15.74 -19.98
CA TYR A 266 24.29 -16.96 -19.46
C TYR A 266 23.10 -16.65 -18.52
N LEU A 267 23.31 -15.78 -17.52
CA LEU A 267 22.26 -15.37 -16.62
C LEU A 267 21.08 -14.71 -17.35
N TYR A 268 21.37 -13.90 -18.36
CA TYR A 268 20.33 -13.32 -19.21
C TYR A 268 19.54 -14.38 -19.97
N ALA A 269 20.24 -15.36 -20.57
CA ALA A 269 19.60 -16.46 -21.30
C ALA A 269 18.70 -17.30 -20.40
N ILE A 270 19.17 -17.66 -19.21
CA ILE A 270 18.35 -18.38 -18.21
C ILE A 270 17.12 -17.54 -17.82
N GLY A 271 17.28 -16.23 -17.60
CA GLY A 271 16.15 -15.33 -17.32
C GLY A 271 15.12 -15.31 -18.44
N ARG A 272 15.55 -15.21 -19.71
CA ARG A 272 14.65 -15.23 -20.89
C ARG A 272 13.99 -16.59 -21.11
N MET A 273 14.70 -17.68 -20.81
CA MET A 273 14.13 -19.02 -20.86
C MET A 273 13.07 -19.21 -19.77
N ALA A 274 13.35 -18.77 -18.56
CA ALA A 274 12.44 -18.84 -17.44
C ALA A 274 11.16 -18.00 -17.61
N ASP A 275 11.20 -16.92 -18.41
CA ASP A 275 9.99 -16.16 -18.79
C ASP A 275 9.01 -16.99 -19.61
N LYS A 276 9.52 -17.96 -20.39
CA LYS A 276 8.69 -18.84 -21.20
C LYS A 276 8.29 -20.12 -20.45
N SER A 277 9.26 -20.72 -19.77
CA SER A 277 9.09 -21.93 -18.97
C SER A 277 10.15 -21.98 -17.87
N TYR A 278 9.76 -21.77 -16.63
CA TYR A 278 10.69 -21.91 -15.51
C TYR A 278 11.17 -23.36 -15.33
N ARG A 279 10.36 -24.35 -15.72
CA ARG A 279 10.72 -25.77 -15.65
C ARG A 279 11.84 -26.12 -16.65
N ASP A 280 11.71 -25.66 -17.88
CA ASP A 280 12.75 -25.89 -18.89
C ASP A 280 14.05 -25.16 -18.51
N ALA A 281 13.94 -23.95 -17.98
CA ALA A 281 15.10 -23.22 -17.47
C ALA A 281 15.78 -23.95 -16.29
N ALA A 282 15.01 -24.53 -15.38
CA ALA A 282 15.55 -25.31 -14.27
C ALA A 282 16.28 -26.59 -14.76
N LEU A 283 15.67 -27.33 -15.68
CA LEU A 283 16.31 -28.49 -16.30
C LEU A 283 17.60 -28.12 -17.04
N GLN A 284 17.61 -26.96 -17.70
CA GLN A 284 18.81 -26.44 -18.38
C GLN A 284 19.92 -26.09 -17.39
N VAL A 285 19.60 -25.36 -16.31
CA VAL A 285 20.58 -25.00 -15.26
C VAL A 285 21.16 -26.26 -14.62
N ASP A 286 20.33 -27.21 -14.21
CA ASP A 286 20.80 -28.46 -13.61
C ASP A 286 21.65 -29.28 -14.59
N TYR A 287 21.31 -29.33 -15.89
CA TYR A 287 22.10 -29.98 -16.91
C TYR A 287 23.46 -29.31 -17.10
N ASP A 288 23.48 -27.99 -17.25
CA ASP A 288 24.71 -27.20 -17.48
C ASP A 288 25.69 -27.32 -16.32
N ILE A 289 25.19 -27.22 -15.06
CA ILE A 289 26.02 -27.39 -13.87
C ILE A 289 26.59 -28.82 -13.78
N ARG A 290 25.78 -29.86 -14.07
CA ARG A 290 26.28 -31.23 -14.08
C ARG A 290 27.38 -31.46 -15.12
N GLN A 291 27.20 -30.92 -16.33
CA GLN A 291 28.20 -31.00 -17.39
C GLN A 291 29.47 -30.22 -17.03
N ASP A 292 29.29 -29.07 -16.43
CA ASP A 292 30.40 -28.22 -16.02
C ASP A 292 31.25 -28.85 -14.88
N ASN A 293 30.61 -29.56 -13.95
CA ASN A 293 31.30 -30.30 -12.90
C ASN A 293 32.20 -31.44 -13.39
N GLN A 294 31.99 -31.91 -14.64
CA GLN A 294 32.81 -32.94 -15.27
C GLN A 294 34.01 -32.36 -16.05
N ARG A 295 34.13 -31.03 -16.12
CA ARG A 295 35.20 -30.37 -16.88
C ARG A 295 36.41 -30.15 -15.97
N SER A 296 37.60 -30.20 -16.55
CA SER A 296 38.85 -29.82 -15.88
C SER A 296 38.94 -28.32 -15.60
N GLN A 297 38.27 -27.51 -16.41
CA GLN A 297 38.13 -26.06 -16.21
C GLN A 297 36.67 -25.68 -16.32
N HIS A 298 36.14 -25.12 -15.25
CA HIS A 298 34.74 -24.72 -15.16
C HIS A 298 34.43 -23.54 -16.09
N LEU A 299 33.26 -23.59 -16.74
CA LEU A 299 32.70 -22.48 -17.53
C LEU A 299 31.86 -21.54 -16.66
N LEU A 300 31.22 -22.07 -15.62
CA LEU A 300 30.37 -21.31 -14.72
C LEU A 300 31.07 -21.06 -13.39
N SER A 301 31.14 -19.81 -12.99
CA SER A 301 31.57 -19.47 -11.63
C SER A 301 30.51 -19.88 -10.60
N ASP A 302 30.90 -20.09 -9.35
CA ASP A 302 29.98 -20.38 -8.26
C ASP A 302 28.94 -19.25 -8.08
N ASP A 303 29.37 -17.99 -8.25
CA ASP A 303 28.51 -16.82 -8.25
C ASP A 303 27.39 -16.94 -9.33
N THR A 304 27.77 -17.30 -10.54
CA THR A 304 26.81 -17.49 -11.65
C THR A 304 25.86 -18.64 -11.41
N ARG A 305 26.36 -19.78 -10.91
CA ARG A 305 25.53 -20.95 -10.57
C ARG A 305 24.49 -20.61 -9.52
N GLN A 306 24.91 -19.97 -8.44
CA GLN A 306 24.02 -19.55 -7.36
C GLN A 306 22.98 -18.53 -7.85
N TYR A 307 23.39 -17.54 -8.66
CA TYR A 307 22.44 -16.53 -9.15
C TYR A 307 21.48 -17.10 -10.21
N ALA A 308 21.89 -18.11 -11.00
CA ALA A 308 20.96 -18.82 -11.87
C ALA A 308 19.82 -19.47 -11.07
N TYR A 309 20.12 -20.12 -9.95
CA TYR A 309 19.10 -20.63 -9.04
C TYR A 309 18.24 -19.51 -8.41
N ARG A 310 18.83 -18.34 -8.10
CA ARG A 310 18.07 -17.18 -7.65
C ARG A 310 17.05 -16.73 -8.71
N ILE A 311 17.45 -16.69 -9.98
CA ILE A 311 16.54 -16.39 -11.10
C ILE A 311 15.37 -17.35 -11.11
N LEU A 312 15.63 -18.66 -11.00
CA LEU A 312 14.57 -19.67 -10.99
C LEU A 312 13.59 -19.49 -9.81
N GLY A 313 14.10 -19.29 -8.60
CA GLY A 313 13.27 -19.08 -7.41
C GLY A 313 12.35 -17.85 -7.56
N VAL A 314 12.90 -16.72 -7.92
CA VAL A 314 12.12 -15.47 -8.10
C VAL A 314 11.14 -15.59 -9.28
N LYS A 315 11.57 -16.15 -10.41
CA LYS A 315 10.67 -16.34 -11.55
C LYS A 315 9.52 -17.29 -11.22
N ARG A 316 9.76 -18.33 -10.44
CA ARG A 316 8.70 -19.23 -9.99
C ARG A 316 7.69 -18.52 -9.08
N MET A 317 8.13 -17.70 -8.16
CA MET A 317 7.25 -16.94 -7.27
C MET A 317 6.40 -15.91 -8.04
N ASN A 318 6.95 -15.31 -9.08
CA ASN A 318 6.28 -14.32 -9.92
C ASN A 318 5.53 -14.92 -11.12
N TYR A 319 5.75 -16.20 -11.41
CA TYR A 319 5.21 -16.87 -12.60
C TYR A 319 3.76 -17.20 -12.39
N ASN A 320 2.95 -16.52 -12.06
CA ASN A 320 1.54 -16.84 -12.13
C ASN A 320 0.95 -17.75 -11.04
N THR A 321 0.17 -17.17 -10.44
CA THR A 321 -0.91 -17.49 -9.55
C THR A 321 -1.85 -18.63 -9.99
N ASP A 322 -1.77 -19.10 -11.23
CA ASP A 322 -2.74 -20.07 -11.73
C ASP A 322 -2.36 -21.53 -11.44
N ASP A 323 -1.05 -21.84 -11.33
CA ASP A 323 -0.57 -23.21 -11.04
C ASP A 323 -0.38 -23.51 -9.55
N GLY A 324 -0.71 -22.56 -8.68
CA GLY A 324 -0.37 -22.65 -7.27
C GLY A 324 1.13 -22.46 -6.99
N PHE A 325 1.47 -22.33 -5.73
CA PHE A 325 2.88 -22.30 -5.30
C PHE A 325 3.47 -23.71 -5.38
N ASN A 326 4.75 -23.80 -5.76
CA ASN A 326 5.48 -25.03 -5.81
C ASN A 326 6.68 -25.00 -4.86
N GLU A 327 6.92 -26.08 -4.13
CA GLU A 327 8.00 -26.21 -3.17
C GLU A 327 9.39 -26.13 -3.82
N GLU A 328 9.51 -26.41 -5.13
CA GLU A 328 10.75 -26.27 -5.90
C GLU A 328 11.43 -24.91 -5.75
N ALA A 329 10.67 -23.81 -5.60
CA ALA A 329 11.23 -22.47 -5.42
C ALA A 329 12.12 -22.39 -4.18
N ILE A 330 11.76 -23.07 -3.09
CA ILE A 330 12.53 -23.10 -1.84
C ILE A 330 13.90 -23.73 -2.07
N GLU A 331 13.94 -24.84 -2.79
CA GLU A 331 15.20 -25.52 -3.12
C GLU A 331 16.13 -24.63 -3.94
N TRP A 332 15.60 -23.89 -4.90
CA TRP A 332 16.38 -22.93 -5.69
C TRP A 332 16.87 -21.76 -4.83
N PHE A 333 16.05 -21.24 -3.92
CA PHE A 333 16.52 -20.22 -2.98
C PHE A 333 17.63 -20.73 -2.06
N ARG A 334 17.53 -21.97 -1.54
CA ARG A 334 18.60 -22.63 -0.76
C ARG A 334 19.91 -22.69 -1.53
N LYS A 335 19.87 -23.14 -2.79
CA LYS A 335 21.06 -23.20 -3.68
C LYS A 335 21.66 -21.82 -3.99
N SER A 336 20.94 -20.73 -3.70
CA SER A 336 21.35 -19.37 -3.95
C SER A 336 21.75 -18.58 -2.70
N LEU A 337 21.85 -19.19 -1.53
CA LEU A 337 22.09 -18.50 -0.25
C LEU A 337 23.45 -17.75 -0.16
N GLY A 338 24.42 -18.08 -1.00
CA GLY A 338 25.68 -17.33 -1.09
C GLY A 338 25.54 -15.95 -1.74
N GLN A 339 24.37 -15.63 -2.33
CA GLN A 339 24.09 -14.34 -2.94
C GLN A 339 23.35 -13.43 -1.97
N SER A 340 23.64 -12.12 -2.01
CA SER A 340 22.83 -11.14 -1.27
C SER A 340 21.38 -11.11 -1.77
N PHE A 341 20.46 -10.82 -0.87
CA PHE A 341 19.04 -10.63 -1.18
C PHE A 341 18.68 -9.13 -1.14
N ASN A 342 17.91 -8.66 -2.10
CA ASN A 342 17.15 -7.44 -1.87
C ASN A 342 15.86 -7.79 -1.11
N PHE A 343 15.12 -6.75 -0.68
CA PHE A 343 13.88 -6.95 0.05
C PHE A 343 12.87 -7.81 -0.73
N GLU A 344 12.68 -7.54 -2.02
CA GLU A 344 11.71 -8.25 -2.88
C GLU A 344 12.02 -9.75 -2.98
N GLU A 345 13.29 -10.10 -3.15
CA GLU A 345 13.74 -11.49 -3.24
C GLU A 345 13.63 -12.23 -1.89
N ALA A 346 13.94 -11.52 -0.79
CA ALA A 346 13.78 -12.06 0.56
C ALA A 346 12.31 -12.27 0.92
N GLU A 347 11.42 -11.36 0.49
CA GLU A 347 9.97 -11.49 0.63
C GLU A 347 9.46 -12.70 -0.15
N ASP A 348 9.86 -12.88 -1.40
CA ASP A 348 9.50 -14.04 -2.23
C ASP A 348 9.91 -15.36 -1.55
N TYR A 349 11.14 -15.42 -1.03
CA TYR A 349 11.63 -16.60 -0.30
C TYR A 349 10.84 -16.84 0.98
N ALA A 350 10.58 -15.81 1.77
CA ALA A 350 9.79 -15.91 2.99
C ALA A 350 8.36 -16.41 2.70
N GLN A 351 7.71 -15.91 1.66
CA GLN A 351 6.37 -16.34 1.27
C GLN A 351 6.34 -17.81 0.83
N ALA A 352 7.34 -18.26 0.05
CA ALA A 352 7.49 -19.67 -0.28
C ALA A 352 7.65 -20.52 0.99
N ALA A 353 8.52 -20.12 1.89
CA ALA A 353 8.76 -20.81 3.15
C ALA A 353 7.51 -20.87 4.05
N ILE A 354 6.76 -19.77 4.16
CA ILE A 354 5.47 -19.71 4.88
C ILE A 354 4.49 -20.71 4.26
N ARG A 355 4.34 -20.67 2.93
CA ARG A 355 3.39 -21.52 2.20
C ARG A 355 3.56 -23.00 2.50
N PHE A 356 4.81 -23.46 2.54
CA PHE A 356 5.15 -24.87 2.70
C PHE A 356 5.63 -25.24 4.09
N SER A 357 5.45 -24.35 5.08
CA SER A 357 5.86 -24.57 6.48
C SER A 357 7.35 -24.92 6.63
N GLN A 358 8.20 -24.34 5.76
CA GLN A 358 9.65 -24.53 5.79
C GLN A 358 10.26 -23.50 6.75
N TRP A 359 10.13 -23.77 8.04
CA TRP A 359 10.40 -22.80 9.11
C TRP A 359 11.87 -22.37 9.19
N ALA A 360 12.81 -23.27 8.94
CA ALA A 360 14.23 -22.94 8.90
C ALA A 360 14.56 -21.99 7.73
N ASP A 361 13.94 -22.21 6.58
CA ASP A 361 14.08 -21.32 5.42
C ASP A 361 13.46 -19.95 5.67
N LEU A 362 12.35 -19.92 6.40
CA LEU A 362 11.72 -18.67 6.79
C LEU A 362 12.65 -17.83 7.69
N ILE A 363 13.33 -18.46 8.64
CA ILE A 363 14.34 -17.80 9.48
C ILE A 363 15.47 -17.23 8.60
N ASN A 364 15.98 -18.01 7.65
CA ASN A 364 17.01 -17.56 6.71
C ASN A 364 16.56 -16.38 5.86
N ALA A 365 15.35 -16.45 5.31
CA ALA A 365 14.77 -15.38 4.50
C ALA A 365 14.64 -14.07 5.30
N ILE A 366 14.06 -14.12 6.50
CA ILE A 366 13.90 -12.96 7.38
C ILE A 366 15.27 -12.40 7.81
N SER A 367 16.22 -13.26 8.17
CA SER A 367 17.58 -12.85 8.58
C SER A 367 18.36 -12.16 7.45
N SER A 368 18.00 -12.39 6.18
CA SER A 368 18.60 -11.72 5.02
C SER A 368 18.04 -10.33 4.75
N MET A 369 16.93 -9.96 5.41
CA MET A 369 16.34 -8.62 5.29
C MET A 369 17.14 -7.59 6.10
N SER A 370 16.95 -6.30 5.80
CA SER A 370 17.54 -5.23 6.59
C SER A 370 17.04 -5.25 8.04
N ASN A 371 17.84 -4.76 8.98
CA ASN A 371 17.44 -4.68 10.39
C ASN A 371 16.14 -3.88 10.61
N THR A 372 15.86 -2.89 9.77
CA THR A 372 14.64 -2.11 9.81
C THR A 372 13.44 -2.97 9.39
N THR A 373 13.56 -3.66 8.27
CA THR A 373 12.53 -4.56 7.75
C THR A 373 12.22 -5.70 8.70
N GLN A 374 13.25 -6.35 9.27
CA GLN A 374 13.05 -7.43 10.25
C GLN A 374 12.21 -7.01 11.47
N ARG A 375 12.19 -5.72 11.83
CA ARG A 375 11.41 -5.17 12.95
C ARG A 375 9.95 -4.86 12.61
N GLU A 376 9.57 -4.96 11.36
CA GLU A 376 8.17 -4.77 10.97
C GLU A 376 7.29 -5.86 11.60
N PRO A 377 6.04 -5.54 12.02
CA PRO A 377 5.15 -6.49 12.69
C PRO A 377 4.96 -7.80 11.93
N ILE A 378 4.88 -7.74 10.61
CA ILE A 378 4.78 -8.92 9.74
C ILE A 378 5.94 -9.88 9.95
N TRP A 379 7.18 -9.39 9.84
CA TRP A 379 8.36 -10.25 9.91
C TRP A 379 8.65 -10.71 11.34
N GLN A 380 8.33 -9.88 12.33
CA GLN A 380 8.37 -10.28 13.72
C GLN A 380 7.38 -11.42 14.03
N TYR A 381 6.13 -11.31 13.56
CA TYR A 381 5.13 -12.37 13.73
C TYR A 381 5.60 -13.69 13.09
N TRP A 382 6.05 -13.64 11.84
CA TRP A 382 6.49 -14.84 11.13
C TRP A 382 7.78 -15.44 11.68
N LEU A 383 8.71 -14.62 12.18
CA LEU A 383 9.89 -15.11 12.91
C LEU A 383 9.49 -15.84 14.20
N ALA A 384 8.55 -15.26 14.97
CA ALA A 384 8.03 -15.92 16.17
C ALA A 384 7.33 -17.24 15.83
N ARG A 385 6.55 -17.28 14.73
CA ARG A 385 5.95 -18.53 14.23
C ARG A 385 6.99 -19.60 13.90
N ALA A 386 8.08 -19.21 13.24
CA ALA A 386 9.17 -20.13 12.90
C ALA A 386 9.89 -20.65 14.17
N TYR A 387 10.22 -19.75 15.10
CA TYR A 387 10.84 -20.14 16.38
C TYR A 387 9.94 -21.02 17.24
N GLU A 388 8.63 -20.82 17.21
CA GLU A 388 7.65 -21.68 17.88
C GLU A 388 7.72 -23.12 17.37
N GLN A 389 7.98 -23.32 16.08
CA GLN A 389 7.96 -24.64 15.43
C GLN A 389 9.32 -25.37 15.50
N VAL A 390 10.40 -24.71 15.17
CA VAL A 390 11.73 -25.35 15.01
C VAL A 390 12.79 -24.76 15.94
N GLY A 391 12.48 -23.74 16.71
CA GLY A 391 13.41 -23.09 17.61
C GLY A 391 13.80 -23.96 18.83
N ASP A 392 14.99 -23.71 19.34
CA ASP A 392 15.41 -24.22 20.66
C ASP A 392 14.63 -23.53 21.80
N ALA A 393 14.92 -23.89 23.04
CA ALA A 393 14.24 -23.36 24.23
C ALA A 393 14.37 -21.83 24.34
N ASN A 394 15.52 -21.26 23.96
CA ASN A 394 15.76 -19.82 23.98
C ASN A 394 14.95 -19.13 22.87
N GLN A 395 14.98 -19.66 21.65
CA GLN A 395 14.21 -19.13 20.52
C GLN A 395 12.70 -19.18 20.77
N LYS A 396 12.19 -20.24 21.40
CA LYS A 396 10.79 -20.33 21.84
C LYS A 396 10.42 -19.27 22.88
N ASN A 397 11.33 -18.94 23.77
CA ASN A 397 11.14 -17.82 24.71
C ASN A 397 11.13 -16.47 23.99
N ILE A 398 12.02 -16.27 23.01
CA ILE A 398 12.02 -15.07 22.15
C ILE A 398 10.68 -14.95 21.39
N ALA A 399 10.18 -16.05 20.83
CA ALA A 399 8.87 -16.06 20.16
C ALA A 399 7.74 -15.56 21.07
N LYS A 400 7.72 -16.05 22.32
CA LYS A 400 6.74 -15.60 23.33
C LYS A 400 6.86 -14.10 23.62
N GLN A 401 8.07 -13.57 23.75
CA GLN A 401 8.30 -12.13 23.95
C GLN A 401 7.87 -11.30 22.76
N ILE A 402 8.11 -11.77 21.54
CA ILE A 402 7.64 -11.12 20.31
C ILE A 402 6.11 -11.07 20.31
N TYR A 403 5.42 -12.18 20.56
CA TYR A 403 3.95 -12.18 20.64
C TYR A 403 3.43 -11.24 21.72
N GLN A 404 4.05 -11.20 22.92
CA GLN A 404 3.67 -10.25 23.97
C GLN A 404 3.85 -8.77 23.54
N THR A 405 4.85 -8.50 22.73
CA THR A 405 5.09 -7.14 22.21
C THR A 405 4.07 -6.78 21.13
N LEU A 406 3.83 -7.66 20.16
CA LEU A 406 2.86 -7.43 19.10
C LEU A 406 1.42 -7.36 19.62
N ALA A 407 1.08 -8.16 20.64
CA ALA A 407 -0.24 -8.20 21.28
C ALA A 407 -0.69 -6.85 21.90
N ARG A 408 0.21 -5.87 22.01
CA ARG A 408 -0.14 -4.51 22.45
C ARG A 408 -0.83 -3.69 21.36
N SER A 409 -0.68 -4.10 20.09
CA SER A 409 -1.39 -3.51 18.96
C SER A 409 -2.73 -4.21 18.71
N ASP A 410 -3.69 -3.48 18.11
CA ASP A 410 -4.97 -4.04 17.68
C ASP A 410 -4.99 -4.27 16.15
N ASP A 411 -3.84 -4.21 15.50
CA ASP A 411 -3.69 -4.58 14.09
C ASP A 411 -3.75 -6.11 13.90
N TYR A 412 -3.79 -6.54 12.64
CA TYR A 412 -3.89 -7.95 12.26
C TYR A 412 -2.88 -8.86 12.98
N TYR A 413 -1.60 -8.47 13.03
CA TYR A 413 -0.56 -9.28 13.68
C TYR A 413 -0.63 -9.20 15.22
N GLY A 414 -1.06 -8.06 15.74
CA GLY A 414 -1.33 -7.88 17.16
C GLY A 414 -2.46 -8.77 17.65
N LEU A 415 -3.57 -8.83 16.89
CA LEU A 415 -4.71 -9.70 17.21
C LEU A 415 -4.34 -11.20 17.12
N LEU A 416 -3.61 -11.62 16.08
CA LEU A 416 -3.09 -12.98 15.98
C LEU A 416 -2.14 -13.33 17.15
N SER A 417 -1.29 -12.38 17.54
CA SER A 417 -0.36 -12.56 18.64
C SER A 417 -1.06 -12.68 20.01
N ARG A 418 -2.18 -11.95 20.22
CA ARG A 418 -3.03 -12.13 21.41
C ARG A 418 -3.52 -13.56 21.50
N ASP A 419 -4.03 -14.11 20.42
CA ASP A 419 -4.52 -15.49 20.39
C ASP A 419 -3.40 -16.49 20.72
N LYS A 420 -2.17 -16.24 20.23
CA LYS A 420 -0.98 -17.07 20.52
C LYS A 420 -0.58 -17.11 21.98
N ILE A 421 -0.85 -16.05 22.73
CA ILE A 421 -0.57 -15.99 24.19
C ILE A 421 -1.83 -16.21 25.04
N GLY A 422 -2.93 -16.68 24.44
CA GLY A 422 -4.18 -16.99 25.14
C GLY A 422 -4.98 -15.77 25.59
N GLN A 423 -4.72 -14.59 25.03
CA GLN A 423 -5.46 -13.37 25.32
C GLN A 423 -6.54 -13.15 24.25
N ARG A 424 -7.75 -12.82 24.68
CA ARG A 424 -8.84 -12.43 23.76
C ARG A 424 -8.85 -10.91 23.60
N TYR A 425 -9.12 -10.46 22.37
CA TYR A 425 -9.38 -9.05 22.14
C TYR A 425 -10.72 -8.67 22.76
N HIS A 426 -10.72 -7.60 23.53
CA HIS A 426 -11.94 -7.00 24.06
C HIS A 426 -11.80 -5.46 24.00
N VAL A 427 -12.86 -4.76 23.54
CA VAL A 427 -12.81 -3.29 23.38
C VAL A 427 -12.44 -2.55 24.66
N SER A 428 -12.78 -3.08 25.85
CA SER A 428 -12.38 -2.51 27.13
C SER A 428 -10.89 -2.69 27.46
N GLN A 429 -10.20 -3.56 26.71
CA GLN A 429 -8.78 -3.87 26.88
C GLN A 429 -7.93 -3.36 25.71
N SER A 430 -8.54 -2.60 24.78
CA SER A 430 -7.77 -2.01 23.69
C SER A 430 -6.66 -1.15 24.27
N GLY A 431 -5.46 -1.70 24.23
CA GLY A 431 -4.26 -1.04 24.74
C GLY A 431 -3.89 0.11 23.80
N GLY A 432 -3.53 1.24 24.35
CA GLY A 432 -3.10 2.42 23.60
C GLY A 432 -3.53 3.69 24.31
N ASN A 433 -2.88 4.78 23.99
CA ASN A 433 -3.26 6.08 24.53
C ASN A 433 -4.61 6.48 23.96
N GLN A 434 -5.58 6.75 24.84
CA GLN A 434 -6.89 7.26 24.41
C GLN A 434 -6.71 8.66 23.82
N MET A 435 -7.49 8.97 22.78
CA MET A 435 -7.58 10.33 22.26
C MET A 435 -8.05 11.28 23.35
N PRO A 436 -7.54 12.53 23.38
CA PRO A 436 -7.98 13.56 24.33
C PRO A 436 -9.50 13.77 24.26
N ALA A 437 -10.11 14.10 25.40
CA ALA A 437 -11.50 14.55 25.43
C ALA A 437 -11.64 15.88 24.67
N VAL A 438 -12.69 16.01 23.88
CA VAL A 438 -12.96 17.20 23.08
C VAL A 438 -13.59 18.30 23.96
N THR A 439 -12.95 19.45 24.04
CA THR A 439 -13.47 20.64 24.70
C THR A 439 -14.12 21.61 23.71
N ASP A 440 -14.90 22.60 24.22
CA ASP A 440 -15.45 23.64 23.35
C ASP A 440 -14.34 24.54 22.77
N TYR A 441 -13.24 24.71 23.49
CA TYR A 441 -12.06 25.41 22.99
C TYR A 441 -11.46 24.67 21.77
N ASP A 442 -11.35 23.33 21.81
CA ASP A 442 -10.82 22.56 20.70
C ASP A 442 -11.74 22.63 19.46
N ARG A 443 -13.08 22.61 19.67
CA ARG A 443 -14.05 22.82 18.59
C ARG A 443 -13.89 24.20 17.95
N GLN A 444 -13.69 25.23 18.75
CA GLN A 444 -13.45 26.58 18.25
C GLN A 444 -12.17 26.66 17.45
N ARG A 445 -11.10 25.98 17.88
CA ARG A 445 -9.84 25.91 17.13
C ARG A 445 -10.02 25.24 15.76
N VAL A 446 -10.81 24.17 15.65
CA VAL A 446 -11.14 23.55 14.35
C VAL A 446 -11.80 24.55 13.41
N ASN A 447 -12.76 25.33 13.92
CA ASN A 447 -13.46 26.34 13.13
C ASN A 447 -12.58 27.53 12.71
N GLN A 448 -11.53 27.81 13.48
CA GLN A 448 -10.56 28.88 13.21
C GLN A 448 -9.38 28.43 12.35
N ASP A 449 -9.11 27.14 12.27
CA ASP A 449 -8.07 26.60 11.39
C ASP A 449 -8.50 26.72 9.93
N PRO A 450 -7.74 27.42 9.07
CA PRO A 450 -8.16 27.73 7.72
C PRO A 450 -8.27 26.48 6.85
N HIS A 451 -7.53 25.40 7.13
CA HIS A 451 -7.59 24.16 6.36
C HIS A 451 -8.83 23.35 6.71
N PHE A 452 -9.10 23.15 7.99
CA PHE A 452 -10.36 22.52 8.43
C PHE A 452 -11.56 23.33 7.97
N ALA A 453 -11.51 24.66 8.07
CA ALA A 453 -12.58 25.53 7.60
C ALA A 453 -12.87 25.33 6.09
N ARG A 454 -11.84 25.30 5.24
CA ARG A 454 -12.00 25.01 3.80
C ARG A 454 -12.54 23.60 3.56
N ALA A 455 -12.00 22.62 4.27
CA ALA A 455 -12.44 21.23 4.15
C ALA A 455 -13.94 21.06 4.45
N PHE A 456 -14.39 21.61 5.56
CA PHE A 456 -15.80 21.56 5.95
C PHE A 456 -16.71 22.40 5.06
N ALA A 457 -16.29 23.57 4.61
CA ALA A 457 -17.06 24.40 3.68
C ALA A 457 -17.30 23.66 2.34
N LEU A 458 -16.26 23.05 1.77
CA LEU A 458 -16.37 22.28 0.54
C LEU A 458 -17.20 21.00 0.73
N TYR A 459 -17.09 20.33 1.86
CA TYR A 459 -17.89 19.15 2.15
C TYR A 459 -19.37 19.47 2.32
N ASN A 460 -19.72 20.47 3.11
CA ASN A 460 -21.10 20.85 3.44
C ASN A 460 -21.86 21.39 2.22
N ALA A 461 -21.17 22.03 1.28
CA ALA A 461 -21.75 22.53 0.05
C ALA A 461 -21.84 21.45 -1.06
N ASP A 462 -21.53 20.18 -0.74
CA ASP A 462 -21.43 19.08 -1.71
C ASP A 462 -20.59 19.44 -2.95
N ALA A 463 -19.57 20.27 -2.72
CA ALA A 463 -18.61 20.69 -3.72
C ALA A 463 -17.60 19.57 -4.01
N SER A 464 -16.46 19.89 -4.62
CA SER A 464 -15.46 18.89 -4.97
C SER A 464 -14.92 18.14 -3.74
N ARG A 465 -15.28 16.87 -3.59
CA ARG A 465 -14.74 15.97 -2.55
C ARG A 465 -13.22 15.87 -2.60
N THR A 466 -12.62 15.95 -3.78
CA THR A 466 -11.16 15.90 -3.95
C THR A 466 -10.48 17.05 -3.22
N TYR A 467 -10.99 18.27 -3.38
CA TYR A 467 -10.42 19.43 -2.69
C TYR A 467 -10.74 19.42 -1.20
N ALA A 468 -11.95 19.03 -0.81
CA ALA A 468 -12.32 18.87 0.59
C ALA A 468 -11.38 17.88 1.31
N ASN A 469 -11.15 16.70 0.71
CA ASN A 469 -10.25 15.70 1.25
C ASN A 469 -8.79 16.18 1.30
N ARG A 470 -8.33 16.93 0.30
CA ARG A 470 -6.97 17.48 0.26
C ARG A 470 -6.73 18.46 1.42
N GLU A 471 -7.63 19.39 1.63
CA GLU A 471 -7.55 20.34 2.77
C GLU A 471 -7.61 19.61 4.11
N TRP A 472 -8.50 18.61 4.24
CA TRP A 472 -8.61 17.78 5.43
C TRP A 472 -7.30 17.03 5.74
N ASN A 473 -6.78 16.32 4.74
CA ASN A 473 -5.57 15.52 4.92
C ASN A 473 -4.37 16.40 5.32
N TRP A 474 -4.29 17.59 4.73
CA TRP A 474 -3.26 18.56 5.07
C TRP A 474 -3.40 19.07 6.50
N ALA A 475 -4.61 19.46 6.92
CA ALA A 475 -4.88 19.91 8.28
C ALA A 475 -4.53 18.84 9.32
N VAL A 476 -4.96 17.60 9.09
CA VAL A 476 -4.64 16.46 9.97
C VAL A 476 -3.14 16.20 10.02
N LYS A 477 -2.44 16.27 8.87
CA LYS A 477 -0.98 16.13 8.81
C LYS A 477 -0.30 17.23 9.65
N GLN A 478 -0.66 18.47 9.46
CA GLN A 478 -0.09 19.59 10.22
C GLN A 478 -0.31 19.43 11.73
N ALA A 479 -1.53 19.08 12.13
CA ALA A 479 -1.86 18.85 13.55
C ALA A 479 -1.08 17.65 14.11
N ARG A 480 -0.93 16.57 13.36
CA ARG A 480 -0.15 15.39 13.77
C ARG A 480 1.34 15.73 13.92
N ASP A 481 1.94 16.43 12.95
CA ASP A 481 3.36 16.80 12.97
C ASP A 481 3.67 17.72 14.16
N ASN A 482 2.69 18.54 14.55
CA ASN A 482 2.73 19.36 15.76
C ASN A 482 2.30 18.60 17.04
N ARG A 483 1.92 17.32 16.95
CA ARG A 483 1.41 16.49 18.05
C ARG A 483 0.15 17.07 18.71
N ASP A 484 -0.64 17.82 17.95
CA ASP A 484 -1.89 18.43 18.43
C ASP A 484 -3.06 17.46 18.30
N TYR A 485 -3.04 16.44 19.12
CA TYR A 485 -4.04 15.37 19.09
C TYR A 485 -5.42 15.83 19.57
N ALA A 486 -5.50 16.89 20.37
CA ALA A 486 -6.77 17.48 20.77
C ALA A 486 -7.50 18.10 19.56
N LEU A 487 -6.76 18.83 18.71
CA LEU A 487 -7.30 19.38 17.47
C LEU A 487 -7.76 18.27 16.50
N ILE A 488 -6.95 17.22 16.34
CA ILE A 488 -7.31 16.06 15.48
C ILE A 488 -8.59 15.39 15.99
N THR A 489 -8.69 15.16 17.31
CA THR A 489 -9.86 14.52 17.91
C THR A 489 -11.12 15.38 17.74
N ALA A 490 -11.02 16.68 17.93
CA ALA A 490 -12.14 17.60 17.76
C ALA A 490 -12.60 17.65 16.29
N ALA A 491 -11.67 17.74 15.35
CA ALA A 491 -11.98 17.69 13.92
C ALA A 491 -12.62 16.37 13.52
N ALA A 492 -12.08 15.23 13.95
CA ALA A 492 -12.63 13.91 13.69
C ALA A 492 -14.04 13.76 14.26
N LYS A 493 -14.29 14.24 15.47
CA LYS A 493 -15.62 14.24 16.09
C LYS A 493 -16.60 15.10 15.30
N GLN A 494 -16.20 16.29 14.86
CA GLN A 494 -17.03 17.17 14.04
C GLN A 494 -17.36 16.52 12.68
N ALA A 495 -16.39 15.90 12.03
CA ALA A 495 -16.60 15.17 10.79
C ALA A 495 -17.56 13.98 10.98
N TYR A 496 -17.41 13.23 12.08
CA TYR A 496 -18.32 12.15 12.45
C TYR A 496 -19.76 12.66 12.62
N ASP A 497 -19.94 13.77 13.33
CA ASP A 497 -21.27 14.32 13.66
C ASP A 497 -22.05 14.78 12.42
N ILE A 498 -21.35 15.22 11.35
CA ILE A 498 -21.98 15.59 10.07
C ILE A 498 -22.02 14.42 9.07
N GLY A 499 -21.63 13.22 9.46
CA GLY A 499 -21.66 12.03 8.61
C GLY A 499 -20.47 11.88 7.65
N TRP A 500 -19.41 12.67 7.82
CA TRP A 500 -18.17 12.55 7.04
C TRP A 500 -17.24 11.48 7.66
N LEU A 501 -17.74 10.25 7.70
CA LEU A 501 -17.17 9.16 8.48
C LEU A 501 -15.78 8.73 8.00
N ASP A 502 -15.54 8.70 6.68
CA ASP A 502 -14.24 8.33 6.12
C ASP A 502 -13.12 9.26 6.58
N ARG A 503 -13.41 10.56 6.74
CA ARG A 503 -12.42 11.52 7.22
C ARG A 503 -12.21 11.45 8.72
N ALA A 504 -13.25 11.16 9.50
CA ALA A 504 -13.11 10.87 10.92
C ALA A 504 -12.21 9.64 11.16
N ILE A 505 -12.45 8.56 10.42
CA ILE A 505 -11.64 7.34 10.45
C ILE A 505 -10.19 7.64 10.09
N TYR A 506 -9.95 8.32 8.95
CA TYR A 506 -8.61 8.68 8.48
C TYR A 506 -7.84 9.49 9.52
N ALA A 507 -8.48 10.49 10.14
CA ALA A 507 -7.83 11.33 11.15
C ALA A 507 -7.31 10.50 12.33
N ILE A 508 -8.11 9.56 12.83
CA ILE A 508 -7.71 8.70 13.95
C ILE A 508 -6.64 7.69 13.53
N GLU A 509 -6.77 7.06 12.36
CA GLU A 509 -5.79 6.11 11.84
C GLU A 509 -4.42 6.75 11.56
N SER A 510 -4.40 8.05 11.25
CA SER A 510 -3.17 8.79 10.99
C SER A 510 -2.36 9.13 12.24
N THR A 511 -2.89 8.88 13.44
CA THR A 511 -2.20 9.16 14.70
C THR A 511 -1.34 7.99 15.17
N ASP A 512 -0.19 8.26 15.80
CA ASP A 512 0.78 7.25 16.23
C ASP A 512 0.28 6.43 17.44
N GLY A 513 -0.67 5.52 17.19
CA GLY A 513 -1.18 4.59 18.21
C GLY A 513 -2.17 5.18 19.20
N LEU A 514 -2.65 6.41 18.98
CA LEU A 514 -3.80 6.95 19.71
C LEU A 514 -5.08 6.28 19.21
N LYS A 515 -6.04 6.05 20.11
CA LYS A 515 -7.23 5.27 19.81
C LYS A 515 -8.51 5.98 20.22
N SER A 516 -9.47 5.94 19.32
CA SER A 516 -10.88 6.22 19.59
C SER A 516 -11.73 5.25 18.77
N LEU A 517 -12.12 4.13 19.35
CA LEU A 517 -12.93 3.14 18.64
C LEU A 517 -14.26 3.72 18.14
N ALA A 518 -14.85 4.64 18.87
CA ALA A 518 -16.08 5.32 18.45
C ALA A 518 -15.91 6.07 17.10
N LEU A 519 -14.72 6.65 16.86
CA LEU A 519 -14.44 7.42 15.66
C LEU A 519 -13.79 6.55 14.55
N SER A 520 -12.96 5.57 14.91
CA SER A 520 -12.27 4.72 13.94
C SER A 520 -13.12 3.53 13.46
N HIS A 521 -14.08 3.07 14.28
CA HIS A 521 -14.96 1.96 13.97
C HIS A 521 -16.45 2.33 14.16
N PRO A 522 -16.95 3.35 13.43
CA PRO A 522 -18.36 3.70 13.48
C PRO A 522 -19.24 2.56 13.00
N MET A 523 -20.47 2.48 13.51
CA MET A 523 -21.45 1.47 13.11
C MET A 523 -22.71 2.12 12.49
N PRO A 524 -22.58 2.82 11.36
CA PRO A 524 -23.76 3.36 10.68
C PRO A 524 -24.64 2.21 10.14
N TYR A 525 -25.91 2.46 9.92
CA TYR A 525 -26.86 1.49 9.38
C TYR A 525 -26.99 0.19 10.21
N GLN A 526 -26.74 0.23 11.52
CA GLN A 526 -26.63 -0.97 12.35
C GLN A 526 -27.84 -1.90 12.24
N SER A 527 -29.05 -1.38 12.26
CA SER A 527 -30.28 -2.17 12.12
C SER A 527 -30.36 -2.90 10.76
N SER A 528 -29.94 -2.24 9.67
CA SER A 528 -29.91 -2.84 8.33
C SER A 528 -28.83 -3.90 8.21
N VAL A 529 -27.61 -3.61 8.68
CA VAL A 529 -26.48 -4.55 8.64
C VAL A 529 -26.81 -5.81 9.44
N VAL A 530 -27.28 -5.68 10.67
CA VAL A 530 -27.64 -6.82 11.51
C VAL A 530 -28.79 -7.63 10.89
N ARG A 531 -29.87 -6.97 10.49
CA ARG A 531 -31.04 -7.63 9.90
C ARG A 531 -30.69 -8.42 8.63
N TYR A 532 -29.98 -7.80 7.67
CA TYR A 532 -29.65 -8.47 6.41
C TYR A 532 -28.60 -9.56 6.59
N SER A 533 -27.62 -9.34 7.45
CA SER A 533 -26.62 -10.39 7.77
C SER A 533 -27.30 -11.62 8.38
N GLN A 534 -28.19 -11.43 9.34
CA GLN A 534 -28.93 -12.52 9.97
C GLN A 534 -29.85 -13.24 8.98
N SER A 535 -30.51 -12.49 8.07
CA SER A 535 -31.44 -13.10 7.08
C SER A 535 -30.73 -14.03 6.09
N VAL A 536 -29.43 -13.88 5.87
CA VAL A 536 -28.60 -14.71 4.97
C VAL A 536 -27.59 -15.58 5.72
N GLY A 537 -27.61 -15.58 7.05
CA GLY A 537 -26.79 -16.45 7.89
C GLY A 537 -25.32 -16.10 7.93
N ILE A 538 -24.93 -14.81 7.81
CA ILE A 538 -23.56 -14.36 7.96
C ILE A 538 -23.37 -13.53 9.24
N ASP A 539 -22.12 -13.39 9.68
CA ASP A 539 -21.74 -12.57 10.81
C ASP A 539 -21.84 -11.07 10.49
N PRO A 540 -22.65 -10.27 11.22
CA PRO A 540 -22.71 -8.82 11.02
C PRO A 540 -21.38 -8.11 11.18
N ALA A 541 -20.49 -8.60 12.05
CA ALA A 541 -19.17 -8.04 12.25
C ALA A 541 -18.30 -8.17 10.98
N TRP A 542 -18.44 -9.30 10.26
CA TRP A 542 -17.75 -9.50 8.99
C TRP A 542 -18.32 -8.57 7.89
N ALA A 543 -19.64 -8.37 7.87
CA ALA A 543 -20.25 -7.39 6.94
C ALA A 543 -19.73 -5.97 7.19
N TYR A 544 -19.59 -5.55 8.46
CA TYR A 544 -18.95 -4.27 8.80
C TYR A 544 -17.48 -4.21 8.36
N GLY A 545 -16.72 -5.28 8.52
CA GLY A 545 -15.34 -5.36 8.06
C GLY A 545 -15.22 -5.13 6.56
N ILE A 546 -16.08 -5.78 5.76
CA ILE A 546 -16.15 -5.57 4.30
C ILE A 546 -16.54 -4.11 3.99
N MET A 547 -17.64 -3.60 4.55
CA MET A 547 -18.14 -2.26 4.25
C MET A 547 -17.11 -1.16 4.60
N ARG A 548 -16.43 -1.32 5.73
CA ARG A 548 -15.35 -0.38 6.12
C ARG A 548 -14.17 -0.42 5.15
N GLN A 549 -13.77 -1.61 4.72
CA GLN A 549 -12.67 -1.77 3.77
C GLN A 549 -13.02 -1.25 2.37
N GLU A 550 -14.28 -1.41 1.94
CA GLU A 550 -14.72 -1.02 0.60
C GLU A 550 -14.92 0.49 0.44
N SER A 551 -15.52 1.15 1.41
CA SER A 551 -15.94 2.55 1.25
C SER A 551 -15.64 3.47 2.43
N ARG A 552 -15.21 2.92 3.57
CA ARG A 552 -15.24 3.65 4.85
C ARG A 552 -16.58 4.37 5.08
N PHE A 553 -17.67 3.69 4.67
CA PHE A 553 -19.08 4.15 4.81
C PHE A 553 -19.46 5.34 3.91
N VAL A 554 -18.72 5.64 2.86
CA VAL A 554 -19.11 6.62 1.85
C VAL A 554 -20.18 6.04 0.93
N THR A 555 -21.40 6.53 1.02
CA THR A 555 -22.56 6.03 0.24
C THR A 555 -22.42 6.28 -1.26
N SER A 556 -21.78 7.39 -1.64
CA SER A 556 -21.53 7.79 -3.03
C SER A 556 -20.22 7.26 -3.61
N ALA A 557 -19.50 6.39 -2.87
CA ALA A 557 -18.22 5.85 -3.31
C ALA A 557 -18.33 5.15 -4.67
N ARG A 558 -17.38 5.44 -5.57
CA ARG A 558 -17.27 4.81 -6.89
C ARG A 558 -15.81 4.52 -7.19
N SER A 559 -15.51 3.29 -7.59
CA SER A 559 -14.17 2.94 -8.06
C SER A 559 -13.97 3.32 -9.54
N GLY A 560 -12.71 3.43 -9.95
CA GLY A 560 -12.35 3.68 -11.36
C GLY A 560 -12.83 2.58 -12.32
N VAL A 561 -13.12 1.38 -11.82
CA VAL A 561 -13.65 0.25 -12.61
C VAL A 561 -15.18 0.10 -12.50
N GLY A 562 -15.86 1.00 -11.79
CA GLY A 562 -17.32 1.11 -11.76
C GLY A 562 -18.02 0.42 -10.58
N ALA A 563 -17.29 -0.09 -9.58
CA ALA A 563 -17.89 -0.54 -8.34
C ALA A 563 -18.50 0.65 -7.57
N SER A 564 -19.60 0.46 -6.86
CA SER A 564 -20.33 1.57 -6.26
C SER A 564 -21.05 1.25 -4.96
N GLY A 565 -21.26 2.27 -4.14
CA GLY A 565 -21.98 2.24 -2.88
C GLY A 565 -21.15 1.75 -1.70
N LEU A 566 -21.81 1.56 -0.56
CA LEU A 566 -21.18 1.19 0.73
C LEU A 566 -20.34 -0.09 0.65
N MET A 567 -20.78 -1.08 -0.12
CA MET A 567 -20.13 -2.37 -0.27
C MET A 567 -19.50 -2.57 -1.65
N GLN A 568 -19.31 -1.50 -2.42
CA GLN A 568 -18.58 -1.44 -3.71
C GLN A 568 -18.97 -2.58 -4.68
N ILE A 569 -20.25 -2.70 -4.95
CA ILE A 569 -20.78 -3.78 -5.80
C ILE A 569 -20.62 -3.37 -7.28
N MET A 570 -20.01 -4.26 -8.06
CA MET A 570 -19.89 -4.08 -9.51
C MET A 570 -21.26 -4.17 -10.19
N PRO A 571 -21.53 -3.41 -11.27
CA PRO A 571 -22.84 -3.44 -11.96
C PRO A 571 -23.24 -4.84 -12.45
N ALA A 572 -22.28 -5.64 -12.91
CA ALA A 572 -22.53 -7.03 -13.31
C ALA A 572 -22.97 -7.90 -12.12
N THR A 573 -22.30 -7.72 -10.97
CA THR A 573 -22.63 -8.42 -9.72
C THR A 573 -23.99 -7.97 -9.21
N ALA A 574 -24.31 -6.69 -9.24
CA ALA A 574 -25.63 -6.19 -8.82
C ALA A 574 -26.78 -6.77 -9.67
N ARG A 575 -26.58 -6.90 -11.00
CA ARG A 575 -27.56 -7.60 -11.88
C ARG A 575 -27.69 -9.08 -11.55
N TYR A 576 -26.59 -9.74 -11.24
CA TYR A 576 -26.60 -11.14 -10.81
C TYR A 576 -27.40 -11.30 -9.53
N ILE A 577 -27.18 -10.45 -8.52
CA ILE A 577 -27.89 -10.46 -7.24
C ILE A 577 -29.38 -10.20 -7.45
N ALA A 578 -29.75 -9.14 -8.18
CA ALA A 578 -31.16 -8.78 -8.44
C ALA A 578 -31.93 -9.93 -9.09
N ARG A 579 -31.33 -10.61 -10.08
CA ARG A 579 -31.92 -11.78 -10.73
C ARG A 579 -32.15 -12.93 -9.75
N ASN A 580 -31.18 -13.22 -8.88
CA ASN A 580 -31.34 -14.30 -7.89
C ASN A 580 -32.37 -13.94 -6.79
N LEU A 581 -32.55 -12.67 -6.52
CA LEU A 581 -33.59 -12.17 -5.60
C LEU A 581 -34.97 -12.00 -6.26
N GLY A 582 -35.10 -12.25 -7.58
CA GLY A 582 -36.36 -12.12 -8.33
C GLY A 582 -36.83 -10.67 -8.49
N GLU A 583 -35.91 -9.68 -8.50
CA GLU A 583 -36.30 -8.28 -8.58
C GLU A 583 -35.66 -7.54 -9.77
N PRO A 584 -36.31 -6.47 -10.27
CA PRO A 584 -35.77 -5.68 -11.36
C PRO A 584 -34.50 -4.92 -10.92
N TYR A 585 -33.49 -4.92 -11.78
CA TYR A 585 -32.25 -4.18 -11.58
C TYR A 585 -32.40 -2.72 -12.05
N SER A 586 -31.95 -1.77 -11.23
CA SER A 586 -31.58 -0.41 -11.65
C SER A 586 -30.33 0.05 -10.88
N SER A 587 -29.49 0.85 -11.52
CA SER A 587 -28.25 1.35 -10.90
C SER A 587 -28.55 2.26 -9.70
N SER A 588 -29.54 3.15 -9.81
CA SER A 588 -29.94 4.03 -8.71
C SER A 588 -30.39 3.25 -7.48
N ARG A 589 -31.21 2.22 -7.69
CA ARG A 589 -31.68 1.35 -6.62
C ARG A 589 -30.53 0.57 -5.97
N ALA A 590 -29.66 -0.01 -6.77
CA ALA A 590 -28.51 -0.78 -6.28
C ALA A 590 -27.52 0.07 -5.46
N ASN A 591 -27.46 1.39 -5.73
CA ASN A 591 -26.61 2.34 -5.03
C ASN A 591 -27.27 2.95 -3.78
N HIS A 592 -28.56 2.78 -3.59
CA HIS A 592 -29.23 3.21 -2.37
C HIS A 592 -28.68 2.44 -1.16
N GLY A 593 -28.32 3.13 -0.08
CA GLY A 593 -27.56 2.55 1.04
C GLY A 593 -28.13 1.25 1.59
N ASP A 594 -29.42 1.20 1.92
CA ASP A 594 -30.07 0.00 2.44
C ASP A 594 -30.07 -1.17 1.43
N THR A 595 -30.37 -0.88 0.15
CA THR A 595 -30.33 -1.90 -0.91
C THR A 595 -28.90 -2.39 -1.16
N ASN A 596 -27.91 -1.49 -1.11
CA ASN A 596 -26.51 -1.84 -1.30
C ASN A 596 -25.99 -2.77 -0.18
N ILE A 597 -26.40 -2.53 1.08
CA ILE A 597 -26.12 -3.41 2.21
C ILE A 597 -26.79 -4.78 2.01
N ARG A 598 -28.07 -4.81 1.62
CA ARG A 598 -28.79 -6.04 1.35
C ARG A 598 -28.15 -6.86 0.22
N TYR A 599 -27.76 -6.22 -0.86
CA TYR A 599 -27.06 -6.87 -1.98
C TYR A 599 -25.68 -7.39 -1.56
N GLY A 600 -24.92 -6.58 -0.86
CA GLY A 600 -23.58 -6.97 -0.41
C GLY A 600 -23.60 -8.15 0.56
N THR A 601 -24.49 -8.13 1.55
CA THR A 601 -24.62 -9.25 2.51
C THR A 601 -25.11 -10.52 1.83
N TRP A 602 -26.05 -10.42 0.88
CA TRP A 602 -26.46 -11.56 0.07
C TRP A 602 -25.29 -12.13 -0.74
N TYR A 603 -24.49 -11.27 -1.38
CA TYR A 603 -23.33 -11.70 -2.18
C TYR A 603 -22.24 -12.32 -1.30
N MET A 604 -22.02 -11.80 -0.10
CA MET A 604 -21.12 -12.43 0.88
C MET A 604 -21.55 -13.85 1.22
N SER A 605 -22.85 -14.08 1.44
CA SER A 605 -23.40 -15.41 1.71
C SER A 605 -23.26 -16.34 0.49
N ASP A 606 -23.53 -15.85 -0.72
CA ASP A 606 -23.37 -16.61 -1.96
C ASP A 606 -21.93 -17.07 -2.20
N ILE A 607 -20.95 -16.16 -2.00
CA ILE A 607 -19.54 -16.51 -2.10
C ILE A 607 -19.11 -17.45 -0.98
N LEU A 608 -19.58 -17.23 0.24
CA LEU A 608 -19.27 -18.08 1.38
C LEU A 608 -19.70 -19.54 1.13
N ALA A 609 -20.92 -19.73 0.60
CA ALA A 609 -21.41 -21.05 0.23
C ALA A 609 -20.58 -21.70 -0.90
N LYS A 610 -20.17 -20.92 -1.91
CA LYS A 610 -19.31 -21.39 -3.03
C LYS A 610 -17.89 -21.77 -2.58
N LEU A 611 -17.44 -21.28 -1.45
CA LEU A 611 -16.08 -21.45 -0.93
C LEU A 611 -16.08 -22.22 0.40
N ASN A 612 -16.93 -23.25 0.50
CA ASN A 612 -16.99 -24.23 1.59
C ASN A 612 -17.18 -23.59 2.98
N TYR A 613 -17.94 -22.50 3.04
CA TYR A 613 -18.22 -21.75 4.26
C TYR A 613 -16.95 -21.25 4.99
N GLN A 614 -15.87 -20.98 4.23
CA GLN A 614 -14.62 -20.51 4.77
C GLN A 614 -14.52 -18.97 4.62
N PRO A 615 -14.57 -18.19 5.74
CA PRO A 615 -14.67 -16.73 5.68
C PRO A 615 -13.46 -16.03 5.02
N VAL A 616 -12.25 -16.57 5.19
CA VAL A 616 -11.03 -15.99 4.57
C VAL A 616 -11.06 -16.16 3.07
N LEU A 617 -11.45 -17.37 2.58
CA LEU A 617 -11.62 -17.60 1.14
C LEU A 617 -12.72 -16.71 0.57
N ALA A 618 -13.85 -16.59 1.27
CA ALA A 618 -14.96 -15.73 0.86
C ALA A 618 -14.55 -14.26 0.79
N THR A 619 -13.75 -13.79 1.75
CA THR A 619 -13.20 -12.42 1.76
C THR A 619 -12.23 -12.19 0.58
N ALA A 620 -11.32 -13.12 0.33
CA ALA A 620 -10.45 -13.06 -0.86
C ALA A 620 -11.26 -13.11 -2.16
N GLY A 621 -12.30 -13.94 -2.19
CA GLY A 621 -13.24 -14.07 -3.31
C GLY A 621 -14.07 -12.83 -3.56
N TYR A 622 -14.43 -12.08 -2.53
CA TYR A 622 -15.15 -10.80 -2.66
C TYR A 622 -14.31 -9.76 -3.42
N ASN A 623 -13.03 -9.65 -3.08
CA ASN A 623 -12.10 -8.68 -3.71
C ASN A 623 -11.60 -9.17 -5.07
N ALA A 624 -11.06 -10.40 -5.17
CA ALA A 624 -10.37 -10.89 -6.38
C ALA A 624 -11.22 -11.80 -7.26
N GLY A 625 -12.41 -12.17 -6.81
CA GLY A 625 -13.28 -13.15 -7.43
C GLY A 625 -13.09 -14.58 -6.87
N PRO A 626 -14.19 -15.35 -6.71
CA PRO A 626 -14.19 -16.65 -6.04
C PRO A 626 -13.27 -17.69 -6.72
N ASN A 627 -13.16 -17.65 -8.04
CA ASN A 627 -12.30 -18.57 -8.78
C ASN A 627 -10.82 -18.38 -8.46
N LYS A 628 -10.35 -17.14 -8.24
CA LYS A 628 -8.97 -16.88 -7.84
C LYS A 628 -8.71 -17.33 -6.41
N ALA A 629 -9.61 -16.99 -5.48
CA ALA A 629 -9.51 -17.44 -4.11
C ALA A 629 -9.39 -18.97 -4.02
N LYS A 630 -10.19 -19.69 -4.82
CA LYS A 630 -10.14 -21.15 -4.91
C LYS A 630 -8.80 -21.67 -5.43
N ARG A 631 -8.22 -21.04 -6.46
CA ARG A 631 -6.91 -21.46 -7.02
C ARG A 631 -5.76 -21.26 -6.02
N TRP A 632 -5.87 -20.34 -5.10
CA TRP A 632 -4.85 -20.08 -4.09
C TRP A 632 -4.92 -21.03 -2.89
N GLN A 633 -5.91 -21.92 -2.82
CA GLN A 633 -5.99 -22.95 -1.79
C GLN A 633 -4.80 -23.91 -1.87
N PRO A 634 -4.44 -24.60 -0.77
CA PRO A 634 -3.43 -25.66 -0.86
C PRO A 634 -3.91 -26.78 -1.78
N THR A 635 -2.97 -27.40 -2.51
CA THR A 635 -3.28 -28.51 -3.41
C THR A 635 -3.69 -29.75 -2.64
N TYR A 636 -3.06 -29.99 -1.49
CA TYR A 636 -3.31 -31.14 -0.63
C TYR A 636 -3.45 -30.75 0.82
N GLY A 637 -4.24 -31.51 1.59
CA GLY A 637 -4.40 -31.31 3.02
C GLY A 637 -5.13 -30.02 3.38
N GLN A 638 -4.66 -29.41 4.43
CA GLN A 638 -5.22 -28.13 4.93
C GLN A 638 -4.07 -27.21 5.35
N MET A 639 -4.35 -25.91 5.36
CA MET A 639 -3.39 -24.87 5.70
C MET A 639 -3.97 -23.95 6.77
N MET A 640 -3.15 -23.47 7.69
CA MET A 640 -3.58 -22.43 8.63
C MET A 640 -3.93 -21.15 7.86
N ALA A 641 -4.99 -20.48 8.27
CA ALA A 641 -5.50 -19.34 7.52
C ALA A 641 -4.52 -18.15 7.50
N ASP A 642 -3.70 -17.96 8.52
CA ASP A 642 -2.64 -16.94 8.52
C ASP A 642 -1.59 -17.19 7.41
N GLN A 643 -1.21 -18.47 7.19
CA GLN A 643 -0.31 -18.85 6.10
C GLN A 643 -0.96 -18.60 4.72
N TYR A 644 -2.22 -18.97 4.56
CA TYR A 644 -2.95 -18.70 3.32
C TYR A 644 -3.00 -17.20 3.02
N VAL A 645 -3.40 -16.39 4.00
CA VAL A 645 -3.51 -14.93 3.82
C VAL A 645 -2.18 -14.33 3.42
N GLU A 646 -1.06 -14.73 4.07
CA GLU A 646 0.26 -14.20 3.76
C GLU A 646 0.73 -14.59 2.36
N THR A 647 0.25 -15.68 1.83
CA THR A 647 0.65 -16.23 0.54
C THR A 647 -0.39 -16.01 -0.57
N ILE A 648 -1.38 -15.15 -0.36
CA ILE A 648 -2.25 -14.66 -1.44
C ILE A 648 -1.38 -13.92 -2.45
N ALA A 649 -1.47 -14.34 -3.71
CA ALA A 649 -0.58 -13.87 -4.77
C ALA A 649 -0.73 -12.38 -5.10
N TYR A 650 -1.93 -11.81 -4.90
CA TYR A 650 -2.18 -10.40 -5.13
C TYR A 650 -1.96 -9.60 -3.85
N PRO A 651 -0.96 -8.71 -3.78
CA PRO A 651 -0.67 -7.91 -2.58
C PRO A 651 -1.88 -7.09 -2.11
N GLU A 652 -2.67 -6.54 -3.05
CA GLU A 652 -3.90 -5.82 -2.74
C GLU A 652 -4.91 -6.72 -2.01
N THR A 653 -5.18 -7.90 -2.56
CA THR A 653 -6.14 -8.85 -1.94
C THR A 653 -5.61 -9.39 -0.61
N ARG A 654 -4.30 -9.61 -0.48
CA ARG A 654 -3.66 -10.01 0.77
C ARG A 654 -3.91 -8.99 1.87
N ASN A 655 -3.65 -7.72 1.59
CA ASN A 655 -3.88 -6.62 2.54
C ASN A 655 -5.38 -6.43 2.82
N TYR A 656 -6.22 -6.54 1.79
CA TYR A 656 -7.67 -6.50 1.94
C TYR A 656 -8.18 -7.53 2.95
N VAL A 657 -7.77 -8.78 2.81
CA VAL A 657 -8.18 -9.87 3.73
C VAL A 657 -7.69 -9.60 5.15
N LYS A 658 -6.45 -9.15 5.34
CA LYS A 658 -5.92 -8.78 6.66
C LYS A 658 -6.78 -7.72 7.33
N HIS A 659 -7.05 -6.62 6.64
CA HIS A 659 -7.86 -5.53 7.19
C HIS A 659 -9.32 -5.93 7.45
N VAL A 660 -9.93 -6.74 6.59
CA VAL A 660 -11.30 -7.21 6.84
C VAL A 660 -11.36 -8.11 8.07
N MET A 661 -10.42 -9.05 8.24
CA MET A 661 -10.38 -9.94 9.41
C MET A 661 -10.08 -9.18 10.71
N GLU A 662 -9.15 -8.22 10.67
CA GLU A 662 -8.88 -7.29 11.75
C GLU A 662 -10.14 -6.53 12.17
N ASN A 663 -10.74 -5.81 11.23
CA ASN A 663 -11.94 -5.01 11.48
C ASN A 663 -13.13 -5.86 11.95
N ALA A 664 -13.35 -7.02 11.35
CA ALA A 664 -14.41 -7.94 11.78
C ALA A 664 -14.21 -8.43 13.23
N THR A 665 -12.96 -8.63 13.65
CA THR A 665 -12.65 -9.01 15.03
C THR A 665 -12.96 -7.87 16.00
N ILE A 666 -12.63 -6.63 15.64
CA ILE A 666 -12.96 -5.44 16.44
C ILE A 666 -14.47 -5.23 16.49
N TYR A 667 -15.16 -5.28 15.36
CA TYR A 667 -16.62 -5.13 15.30
C TYR A 667 -17.38 -6.22 16.07
N SER A 668 -16.87 -7.46 16.10
CA SER A 668 -17.50 -8.51 16.90
C SER A 668 -17.49 -8.20 18.39
N SER A 669 -16.40 -7.57 18.88
CA SER A 669 -16.34 -7.11 20.26
C SER A 669 -17.26 -5.92 20.52
N LEU A 670 -17.37 -4.96 19.57
CA LEU A 670 -18.29 -3.82 19.65
C LEU A 670 -19.77 -4.26 19.63
N LEU A 671 -20.09 -5.34 18.92
CA LEU A 671 -21.42 -5.93 18.85
C LEU A 671 -21.73 -6.87 20.03
N GLY A 672 -20.80 -7.00 21.00
CA GLY A 672 -20.99 -7.84 22.19
C GLY A 672 -20.75 -9.33 21.98
N ASN A 673 -20.19 -9.74 20.86
CA ASN A 673 -19.91 -11.15 20.52
C ASN A 673 -18.43 -11.31 20.13
N ALA A 674 -17.53 -11.01 21.06
CA ALA A 674 -16.08 -11.05 20.82
C ALA A 674 -15.61 -12.46 20.41
N MET A 675 -15.01 -12.54 19.22
CA MET A 675 -14.47 -13.77 18.66
C MET A 675 -12.97 -13.59 18.38
N PRO A 676 -12.08 -14.51 18.82
CA PRO A 676 -10.67 -14.50 18.47
C PRO A 676 -10.46 -14.49 16.95
N ILE A 677 -9.45 -13.76 16.47
CA ILE A 677 -9.19 -13.67 15.02
C ILE A 677 -8.84 -15.03 14.43
N SER A 678 -8.06 -15.86 15.14
CA SER A 678 -7.70 -17.20 14.69
C SER A 678 -8.93 -18.13 14.56
N GLN A 679 -9.90 -18.01 15.46
CA GLN A 679 -11.15 -18.75 15.38
C GLN A 679 -12.01 -18.28 14.20
N ARG A 680 -12.08 -16.95 13.95
CA ARG A 680 -12.77 -16.36 12.79
C ARG A 680 -12.17 -16.83 11.48
N MET A 681 -10.85 -16.86 11.41
CA MET A 681 -10.13 -17.24 10.19
C MET A 681 -10.14 -18.75 9.92
N GLY A 682 -10.05 -19.57 10.98
CA GLY A 682 -10.10 -21.02 10.89
C GLY A 682 -8.94 -21.63 10.11
N VAL A 683 -9.25 -22.68 9.36
CA VAL A 683 -8.29 -23.45 8.54
C VAL A 683 -8.78 -23.47 7.09
N ILE A 684 -7.87 -23.38 6.16
CA ILE A 684 -8.16 -23.41 4.72
C ILE A 684 -8.08 -24.86 4.23
N PRO A 685 -9.16 -25.44 3.71
CA PRO A 685 -9.13 -26.77 3.11
C PRO A 685 -8.40 -26.78 1.79
N SER A 686 -8.04 -27.96 1.28
CA SER A 686 -7.53 -28.11 -0.09
C SER A 686 -8.59 -27.68 -1.12
N GLY A 687 -8.11 -27.22 -2.28
CA GLY A 687 -8.96 -26.76 -3.38
C GLY A 687 -9.59 -27.88 -4.21
N PHE A 688 -9.25 -29.15 -3.94
CA PHE A 688 -9.65 -30.33 -4.71
C PHE A 688 -10.37 -31.35 -3.82
#